data_e6a16ee75fbf2e3618e7ced3d74abf44
#
_entry.id   e6a16ee75fbf2e3618e7ced3d74abf44
#
_cell.length_a   1.000
_cell.length_b   1.000
_cell.length_c   1.000
_cell.angle_alpha   90.00
_cell.angle_beta   90.00
_cell.angle_gamma   90.00
#
_symmetry.space_group_name_H-M   'P 1'
#
loop_
_entity.id
_entity.type
_entity.pdbx_description
1 polymer ?
#
loop_
_entity_poly.entity_id
_entity_poly.type
_entity_poly.pdbx_seq_one_letter_code
_entity_poly.pdbx_strand_id
1 'polypeptide(L)'
;MKTTTFANRHIGIGEEELPLMLKKIGVSSLDELIEKTIPANILLKEPLKLGAAMTEREFAEHIGKLAAQNKLYKTYIGCGWYDTVTPAVVQRNVFENPVWYTSYTPYQAEISQGRLEALLNFQTVISDLTALPLANCSLLDEATAAAEAATMMYGLRSRAQQKAQANVLFVDEEIFPQTLAVIRTRAIPQGMVVKVGSYKDLTFTPDIFGCIVQYPNNSGSIEDYREFTEQAHAVGCKVAVAADILSLALLVPPGEWGADIAFGSSQRLGTPMFYGGPSAAYFATRDEYKRNMPGRIIGLSKDKYGHLCYRMALQTREQHIKREKATSNICTAQALLATMAGFYAVYHGPDGIKEIANHVHAVAFWLAEQLTKLGYKLQNENFFDTLRIQLPNNVTIQEVRTIALSKEINLRYFDNGDVGISVDETTTQADATLILNLFAVAAEEPMHDVCAIPGKAPVAAQFQRLSTYLTHEVFQKYHTETEMMRYIKRLERKDISLAHSMISLGSCTMKLNAASEMLPLSNAAWMNLHPLVPEDQAAGYQTLIHNLSEQLKTITGFAGVSLQPNSGAAGEYTGLRVIRSYQESIGQGNRRLVLIPASAHGTNPASAVQAGYEPLTCACDENGNVDLEDLRAKAEAHKDELAALMITYPSTHGIFEEEIKEICEIIHACGAQVYMDGANMNGQVGLTNPGTIGADVCHLNLHKTFASPHGGGGPGVGPICVAEHLVPFLPGHVSTGNLQNEVSAAPYGSAGILPITYGYICMMGAEGLRRATQTAILNANYLAACLKDAYGVVYRGKNGFVGHEMILECRKIHEESGISENDISKRLMDYGYHAPTLSFPVHGTLMIEPTESESLAELDNFVDVMVHIREEIAEIETGKVDKEDNVLVNAPHPEYEIVGDAWTHPYGRAKAAYPIQSVRDNKFWINVARIDNTLGDRKLLPTRYGSFE
;
A
#
# COMPACT_ATOMS: atom_id res chain seq x y z
N MET A 1 32.31 -19.85 11.67
CA MET A 1 31.92 -18.73 12.56
C MET A 1 30.40 -18.62 12.50
N LYS A 2 29.68 -19.07 13.53
CA LYS A 2 28.20 -19.07 13.57
C LYS A 2 27.56 -17.67 13.55
N THR A 3 28.30 -16.63 13.85
CA THR A 3 27.83 -15.24 13.93
C THR A 3 27.83 -14.47 12.60
N THR A 4 28.25 -15.08 11.51
CA THR A 4 28.38 -14.40 10.20
C THR A 4 27.25 -14.68 9.23
N THR A 5 26.35 -15.63 9.50
CA THR A 5 25.19 -15.88 8.67
C THR A 5 24.07 -14.89 8.98
N PHE A 6 23.45 -14.33 7.96
CA PHE A 6 22.35 -13.38 8.11
C PHE A 6 21.17 -14.00 8.88
N ALA A 7 20.85 -15.28 8.64
CA ALA A 7 19.79 -15.98 9.37
C ALA A 7 19.94 -15.89 10.90
N ASN A 8 21.16 -15.94 11.42
CA ASN A 8 21.43 -15.78 12.87
C ASN A 8 21.38 -14.30 13.34
N ARG A 9 21.23 -13.34 12.43
CA ARG A 9 20.97 -11.93 12.75
C ARG A 9 19.49 -11.58 12.68
N HIS A 10 18.75 -12.31 11.82
CA HIS A 10 17.34 -12.08 11.60
C HIS A 10 16.45 -12.87 12.58
N ILE A 11 16.77 -14.15 12.81
CA ILE A 11 15.99 -15.03 13.70
C ILE A 11 16.35 -14.74 15.15
N GLY A 12 15.36 -14.37 15.95
CA GLY A 12 15.54 -13.89 17.31
C GLY A 12 15.90 -14.99 18.33
N ILE A 13 15.55 -16.27 18.05
CA ILE A 13 15.76 -17.38 18.99
C ILE A 13 17.11 -18.04 18.75
N GLY A 14 17.93 -18.10 19.83
CA GLY A 14 19.23 -18.75 19.84
C GLY A 14 19.17 -20.27 20.10
N GLU A 15 20.29 -20.96 19.79
CA GLU A 15 20.41 -22.42 20.03
C GLU A 15 20.29 -22.81 21.49
N GLU A 16 20.68 -21.94 22.45
CA GLU A 16 20.61 -22.20 23.88
C GLU A 16 19.21 -22.01 24.44
N GLU A 17 18.38 -21.17 23.78
CA GLU A 17 17.02 -20.86 24.20
C GLU A 17 16.01 -21.89 23.69
N LEU A 18 16.26 -22.48 22.53
CA LEU A 18 15.39 -23.46 21.88
C LEU A 18 14.96 -24.61 22.82
N PRO A 19 15.87 -25.29 23.59
CA PRO A 19 15.46 -26.37 24.49
C PRO A 19 14.53 -25.90 25.61
N LEU A 20 14.65 -24.66 26.07
CA LEU A 20 13.78 -24.09 27.11
C LEU A 20 12.34 -23.93 26.58
N MET A 21 12.22 -23.40 25.39
CA MET A 21 10.93 -23.20 24.70
C MET A 21 10.24 -24.54 24.40
N LEU A 22 10.97 -25.51 23.82
CA LEU A 22 10.45 -26.84 23.52
C LEU A 22 9.95 -27.56 24.79
N LYS A 23 10.68 -27.45 25.89
CA LYS A 23 10.25 -28.01 27.20
C LYS A 23 8.95 -27.33 27.67
N LYS A 24 8.80 -26.03 27.54
CA LYS A 24 7.57 -25.30 27.92
C LYS A 24 6.38 -25.72 27.08
N ILE A 25 6.59 -25.93 25.78
CA ILE A 25 5.57 -26.40 24.82
C ILE A 25 5.20 -27.88 25.09
N GLY A 26 6.16 -28.71 25.55
CA GLY A 26 5.96 -30.13 25.83
C GLY A 26 6.30 -31.04 24.66
N VAL A 27 7.29 -30.66 23.84
CA VAL A 27 7.84 -31.46 22.74
C VAL A 27 9.36 -31.68 22.93
N SER A 28 9.90 -32.72 22.28
CA SER A 28 11.32 -33.10 22.43
C SER A 28 12.24 -32.43 21.42
N SER A 29 11.69 -32.00 20.27
CA SER A 29 12.44 -31.36 19.19
C SER A 29 11.56 -30.39 18.38
N LEU A 30 12.21 -29.53 17.61
CA LEU A 30 11.54 -28.63 16.68
C LEU A 30 10.85 -29.42 15.55
N ASP A 31 11.48 -30.48 15.06
CA ASP A 31 10.89 -31.33 14.03
C ASP A 31 9.62 -32.01 14.54
N GLU A 32 9.61 -32.51 15.79
CA GLU A 32 8.40 -33.07 16.41
C GLU A 32 7.26 -32.02 16.45
N LEU A 33 7.57 -30.76 16.79
CA LEU A 33 6.56 -29.69 16.78
C LEU A 33 6.00 -29.48 15.38
N ILE A 34 6.85 -29.41 14.35
CA ILE A 34 6.44 -29.21 12.97
C ILE A 34 5.60 -30.38 12.44
N GLU A 35 6.04 -31.62 12.68
CA GLU A 35 5.31 -32.82 12.26
C GLU A 35 3.94 -32.96 12.93
N LYS A 36 3.79 -32.40 14.15
CA LYS A 36 2.51 -32.39 14.86
C LYS A 36 1.62 -31.20 14.48
N THR A 37 2.19 -30.15 13.87
CA THR A 37 1.47 -28.94 13.51
C THR A 37 1.00 -28.95 12.06
N ILE A 38 1.84 -29.43 11.14
CA ILE A 38 1.55 -29.42 9.70
C ILE A 38 1.11 -30.81 9.25
N PRO A 39 0.00 -30.92 8.48
CA PRO A 39 -0.44 -32.19 7.92
C PRO A 39 0.65 -32.89 7.08
N ALA A 40 0.90 -34.17 7.33
CA ALA A 40 2.00 -34.93 6.71
C ALA A 40 1.90 -35.01 5.17
N ASN A 41 0.67 -34.96 4.62
CA ASN A 41 0.41 -35.05 3.18
C ASN A 41 0.75 -33.76 2.40
N ILE A 42 1.05 -32.65 3.08
CA ILE A 42 1.47 -31.39 2.46
C ILE A 42 2.91 -30.99 2.83
N LEU A 43 3.54 -31.69 3.76
CA LEU A 43 4.90 -31.38 4.21
C LEU A 43 5.91 -31.64 3.09
N LEU A 44 6.75 -30.65 2.77
CA LEU A 44 7.81 -30.78 1.78
C LEU A 44 8.89 -31.76 2.26
N LYS A 45 9.24 -32.72 1.40
CA LYS A 45 10.26 -33.74 1.70
C LYS A 45 11.68 -33.26 1.38
N GLU A 46 11.80 -32.31 0.46
CA GLU A 46 13.08 -31.78 0.01
C GLU A 46 13.18 -30.28 0.31
N PRO A 47 14.39 -29.76 0.56
CA PRO A 47 14.60 -28.33 0.74
C PRO A 47 14.30 -27.56 -0.55
N LEU A 48 13.98 -26.26 -0.41
CA LEU A 48 13.79 -25.36 -1.54
C LEU A 48 15.07 -25.29 -2.40
N LYS A 49 14.92 -25.32 -3.70
CA LYS A 49 16.04 -25.22 -4.66
C LYS A 49 16.39 -23.73 -4.89
N LEU A 50 16.90 -23.08 -3.86
CA LEU A 50 17.40 -21.71 -3.91
C LEU A 50 18.94 -21.70 -3.91
N GLY A 51 19.54 -20.57 -4.30
CA GLY A 51 20.98 -20.36 -4.19
C GLY A 51 21.47 -20.47 -2.74
N ALA A 52 22.80 -20.59 -2.57
CA ALA A 52 23.43 -20.55 -1.26
C ALA A 52 23.16 -19.20 -0.58
N ALA A 53 22.94 -19.22 0.76
CA ALA A 53 22.74 -18.03 1.54
C ALA A 53 23.96 -17.09 1.45
N MET A 54 23.69 -15.82 1.18
CA MET A 54 24.71 -14.77 1.15
C MET A 54 24.90 -14.16 2.53
N THR A 55 26.14 -13.79 2.86
CA THR A 55 26.37 -12.85 3.97
C THR A 55 25.93 -11.45 3.56
N GLU A 56 25.74 -10.55 4.54
CA GLU A 56 25.38 -9.14 4.26
C GLU A 56 26.38 -8.46 3.31
N ARG A 57 27.67 -8.77 3.45
CA ARG A 57 28.71 -8.26 2.56
C ARG A 57 28.58 -8.79 1.13
N GLU A 58 28.38 -10.10 0.97
CA GLU A 58 28.20 -10.72 -0.35
C GLU A 58 26.95 -10.18 -1.05
N PHE A 59 25.86 -9.97 -0.28
CA PHE A 59 24.66 -9.34 -0.81
C PHE A 59 24.90 -7.88 -1.23
N ALA A 60 25.60 -7.08 -0.41
CA ALA A 60 25.92 -5.70 -0.77
C ALA A 60 26.76 -5.62 -2.05
N GLU A 61 27.74 -6.52 -2.21
CA GLU A 61 28.55 -6.62 -3.43
C GLU A 61 27.69 -7.09 -4.64
N HIS A 62 26.80 -8.04 -4.42
CA HIS A 62 25.90 -8.57 -5.46
C HIS A 62 24.91 -7.53 -5.95
N ILE A 63 24.16 -6.89 -5.05
CA ILE A 63 23.16 -5.88 -5.40
C ILE A 63 23.81 -4.62 -6.02
N GLY A 64 25.03 -4.28 -5.58
CA GLY A 64 25.83 -3.22 -6.19
C GLY A 64 26.25 -3.53 -7.64
N LYS A 65 26.57 -4.80 -7.95
CA LYS A 65 26.84 -5.24 -9.33
C LYS A 65 25.60 -5.19 -10.21
N LEU A 66 24.41 -5.51 -9.67
CA LEU A 66 23.16 -5.36 -10.39
C LEU A 66 22.84 -3.87 -10.62
N ALA A 67 23.00 -3.03 -9.61
CA ALA A 67 22.84 -1.58 -9.74
C ALA A 67 23.69 -0.99 -10.87
N ALA A 68 24.95 -1.43 -10.97
CA ALA A 68 25.89 -0.96 -12.00
C ALA A 68 25.53 -1.38 -13.43
N GLN A 69 24.58 -2.29 -13.62
CA GLN A 69 24.05 -2.65 -14.94
C GLN A 69 22.97 -1.68 -15.43
N ASN A 70 22.37 -0.90 -14.53
CA ASN A 70 21.41 0.14 -14.88
C ASN A 70 22.14 1.37 -15.43
N LYS A 71 21.59 1.97 -16.48
CA LYS A 71 22.11 3.19 -17.10
C LYS A 71 21.21 4.37 -16.75
N LEU A 72 21.70 5.27 -15.92
CA LEU A 72 20.97 6.46 -15.51
C LEU A 72 21.12 7.56 -16.57
N TYR A 73 20.27 7.54 -17.60
CA TYR A 73 20.18 8.63 -18.57
C TYR A 73 19.22 9.70 -18.06
N LYS A 74 19.45 10.95 -18.39
CA LYS A 74 18.48 12.02 -18.14
C LYS A 74 17.20 11.77 -18.92
N THR A 75 16.08 11.77 -18.24
CA THR A 75 14.84 11.28 -18.81
C THR A 75 13.78 12.36 -18.85
N TYR A 76 13.32 12.66 -20.06
CA TYR A 76 12.27 13.65 -20.37
C TYR A 76 11.05 12.96 -21.02
N ILE A 77 10.77 11.72 -20.63
CA ILE A 77 9.65 10.91 -21.12
C ILE A 77 8.33 11.41 -20.53
N GLY A 78 8.31 11.77 -19.26
CA GLY A 78 7.09 12.16 -18.56
C GLY A 78 6.14 10.99 -18.31
N CYS A 79 4.94 11.01 -18.87
CA CYS A 79 3.93 9.97 -18.72
C CYS A 79 3.55 9.65 -17.27
N GLY A 80 3.62 10.64 -16.38
CA GLY A 80 3.26 10.49 -14.96
C GLY A 80 4.44 10.23 -14.02
N TRP A 81 5.69 10.12 -14.54
CA TRP A 81 6.91 10.04 -13.75
C TRP A 81 7.90 11.12 -14.16
N TYR A 82 8.43 11.82 -13.18
CA TYR A 82 9.32 12.96 -13.35
C TYR A 82 10.41 12.90 -12.31
N ASP A 83 11.63 13.32 -12.66
CA ASP A 83 12.68 13.40 -11.66
C ASP A 83 12.38 14.54 -10.67
N THR A 84 12.77 14.34 -9.42
CA THR A 84 12.47 15.25 -8.32
C THR A 84 13.55 15.22 -7.26
N VAL A 85 13.69 16.27 -6.49
CA VAL A 85 14.68 16.38 -5.41
C VAL A 85 14.05 16.00 -4.09
N THR A 86 14.33 14.79 -3.62
CA THR A 86 13.93 14.41 -2.25
C THR A 86 14.75 15.22 -1.25
N PRO A 87 14.13 16.03 -0.36
CA PRO A 87 14.90 16.73 0.65
C PRO A 87 15.67 15.76 1.54
N ALA A 88 16.99 15.97 1.70
CA ALA A 88 17.85 15.07 2.46
C ALA A 88 17.37 14.84 3.90
N VAL A 89 16.76 15.87 4.52
CA VAL A 89 16.18 15.78 5.86
C VAL A 89 14.97 14.85 5.90
N VAL A 90 14.18 14.76 4.82
CA VAL A 90 13.05 13.83 4.70
C VAL A 90 13.56 12.42 4.40
N GLN A 91 14.48 12.27 3.45
CA GLN A 91 15.08 10.97 3.14
C GLN A 91 15.66 10.33 4.40
N ARG A 92 16.54 11.03 5.11
CA ARG A 92 17.26 10.49 6.27
C ARG A 92 16.36 10.25 7.49
N ASN A 93 15.40 11.13 7.75
CA ASN A 93 14.59 11.07 8.97
C ASN A 93 13.23 10.39 8.80
N VAL A 94 12.83 10.02 7.57
CA VAL A 94 11.57 9.32 7.30
C VAL A 94 11.83 8.04 6.52
N PHE A 95 12.33 8.15 5.28
CA PHE A 95 12.48 7.01 4.38
C PHE A 95 13.50 5.98 4.88
N GLU A 96 14.62 6.44 5.43
CA GLU A 96 15.69 5.60 6.00
C GLU A 96 15.53 5.34 7.51
N ASN A 97 14.46 5.83 8.13
CA ASN A 97 14.27 5.76 9.57
C ASN A 97 13.30 4.63 9.96
N PRO A 98 13.77 3.60 10.71
CA PRO A 98 12.98 2.44 11.07
C PRO A 98 11.72 2.78 11.88
N VAL A 99 11.69 3.87 12.65
CA VAL A 99 10.48 4.27 13.38
C VAL A 99 9.32 4.57 12.43
N TRP A 100 9.60 5.12 11.24
CA TRP A 100 8.58 5.39 10.24
C TRP A 100 8.26 4.16 9.38
N TYR A 101 9.27 3.47 8.83
CA TYR A 101 9.00 2.39 7.90
C TYR A 101 8.63 1.05 8.55
N THR A 102 8.89 0.84 9.84
CA THR A 102 8.47 -0.38 10.58
C THR A 102 7.15 -0.22 11.34
N SER A 103 6.45 0.88 11.16
CA SER A 103 5.13 1.12 11.75
C SER A 103 4.04 0.39 10.98
N TYR A 104 2.93 0.08 11.67
CA TYR A 104 1.73 -0.46 11.04
C TYR A 104 0.70 0.63 10.68
N THR A 105 -0.33 0.26 9.95
CA THR A 105 -1.51 1.11 9.70
C THR A 105 -2.06 1.63 11.03
N PRO A 106 -2.38 2.93 11.15
CA PRO A 106 -2.72 3.57 12.43
C PRO A 106 -4.14 3.26 12.94
N TYR A 107 -4.51 1.97 12.99
CA TYR A 107 -5.78 1.53 13.56
C TYR A 107 -5.89 1.85 15.06
N GLN A 108 -4.77 1.83 15.77
CA GLN A 108 -4.68 2.22 17.18
C GLN A 108 -4.19 3.67 17.25
N ALA A 109 -5.12 4.59 17.17
CA ALA A 109 -4.83 6.00 16.98
C ALA A 109 -4.06 6.62 18.13
N GLU A 110 -4.27 6.18 19.38
CA GLU A 110 -3.63 6.73 20.57
C GLU A 110 -2.09 6.60 20.57
N ILE A 111 -1.57 5.58 19.89
CA ILE A 111 -0.12 5.33 19.72
C ILE A 111 0.36 5.60 18.29
N SER A 112 -0.37 6.41 17.54
CA SER A 112 -0.10 6.69 16.12
C SER A 112 -0.32 8.19 15.81
N GLN A 113 -0.27 9.05 16.80
CA GLN A 113 -0.62 10.47 16.66
C GLN A 113 0.33 11.24 15.73
N GLY A 114 1.59 10.83 15.66
CA GLY A 114 2.57 11.45 14.77
C GLY A 114 2.34 11.07 13.30
N ARG A 115 2.11 9.79 12.99
CA ARG A 115 1.78 9.33 11.63
C ARG A 115 0.47 9.93 11.15
N LEU A 116 -0.54 9.96 12.01
CA LEU A 116 -1.84 10.53 11.69
C LEU A 116 -1.74 12.03 11.40
N GLU A 117 -0.93 12.77 12.16
CA GLU A 117 -0.65 14.19 11.90
C GLU A 117 0.06 14.38 10.55
N ALA A 118 1.05 13.55 10.23
CA ALA A 118 1.76 13.60 8.95
C ALA A 118 0.83 13.29 7.75
N LEU A 119 -0.03 12.30 7.87
CA LEU A 119 -1.02 11.97 6.84
C LEU A 119 -2.09 13.05 6.67
N LEU A 120 -2.47 13.74 7.75
CA LEU A 120 -3.37 14.89 7.67
C LEU A 120 -2.70 16.09 6.96
N ASN A 121 -1.38 16.27 7.10
CA ASN A 121 -0.65 17.24 6.29
C ASN A 121 -0.78 16.92 4.81
N PHE A 122 -0.56 15.65 4.42
CA PHE A 122 -0.72 15.21 3.04
C PHE A 122 -2.15 15.49 2.51
N GLN A 123 -3.19 15.08 3.26
CA GLN A 123 -4.58 15.36 2.87
C GLN A 123 -4.85 16.85 2.67
N THR A 124 -4.28 17.69 3.54
CA THR A 124 -4.43 19.15 3.44
C THR A 124 -3.75 19.69 2.18
N VAL A 125 -2.54 19.19 1.86
CA VAL A 125 -1.83 19.56 0.61
C VAL A 125 -2.69 19.24 -0.61
N ILE A 126 -3.25 18.03 -0.65
CA ILE A 126 -4.08 17.61 -1.78
C ILE A 126 -5.36 18.44 -1.88
N SER A 127 -6.06 18.64 -0.76
CA SER A 127 -7.29 19.47 -0.73
C SER A 127 -7.03 20.89 -1.20
N ASP A 128 -5.96 21.50 -0.74
CA ASP A 128 -5.60 22.89 -1.10
C ASP A 128 -5.20 23.01 -2.57
N LEU A 129 -4.34 22.11 -3.06
CA LEU A 129 -3.87 22.18 -4.45
C LEU A 129 -4.98 21.88 -5.44
N THR A 130 -5.87 20.93 -5.15
CA THR A 130 -7.01 20.58 -6.02
C THR A 130 -8.22 21.51 -5.86
N ALA A 131 -8.25 22.33 -4.81
CA ALA A 131 -9.42 23.10 -4.36
C ALA A 131 -10.68 22.26 -4.14
N LEU A 132 -10.51 21.00 -3.70
CA LEU A 132 -11.58 20.08 -3.30
C LEU A 132 -11.50 19.83 -1.79
N PRO A 133 -12.62 19.89 -1.06
CA PRO A 133 -12.61 19.96 0.40
C PRO A 133 -12.22 18.68 1.11
N LEU A 134 -12.21 17.55 0.42
CA LEU A 134 -11.97 16.23 1.00
C LEU A 134 -10.95 15.45 0.18
N ALA A 135 -9.83 15.09 0.79
CA ALA A 135 -8.84 14.18 0.23
C ALA A 135 -8.69 12.94 1.12
N ASN A 136 -8.24 11.81 0.54
CA ASN A 136 -7.82 10.63 1.28
C ASN A 136 -6.33 10.68 1.63
N CYS A 137 -5.86 9.71 2.42
CA CYS A 137 -4.45 9.68 2.84
C CYS A 137 -3.53 8.83 1.93
N SER A 138 -3.98 8.25 0.88
CA SER A 138 -3.34 7.76 -0.35
C SER A 138 -4.14 6.65 -1.03
N LEU A 139 -3.88 6.48 -2.32
CA LEU A 139 -4.18 5.29 -3.12
C LEU A 139 -2.88 4.68 -3.65
N LEU A 140 -2.99 3.62 -4.48
CA LEU A 140 -1.83 2.79 -4.86
C LEU A 140 -0.96 3.43 -5.95
N ASP A 141 -1.58 3.95 -7.01
CA ASP A 141 -0.97 4.72 -8.09
C ASP A 141 -2.05 5.50 -8.86
N GLU A 142 -1.66 6.34 -9.83
CA GLU A 142 -2.60 7.15 -10.59
C GLU A 142 -3.62 6.32 -11.36
N ALA A 143 -3.20 5.25 -12.02
CA ALA A 143 -4.09 4.42 -12.83
C ALA A 143 -5.13 3.68 -11.98
N THR A 144 -4.74 3.20 -10.79
CA THR A 144 -5.69 2.61 -9.84
C THR A 144 -6.61 3.66 -9.24
N ALA A 145 -6.12 4.89 -9.01
CA ALA A 145 -6.96 6.00 -8.57
C ALA A 145 -8.02 6.38 -9.61
N ALA A 146 -7.67 6.34 -10.90
CA ALA A 146 -8.63 6.52 -12.00
C ALA A 146 -9.71 5.44 -12.00
N ALA A 147 -9.32 4.18 -11.79
CA ALA A 147 -10.25 3.06 -11.69
C ALA A 147 -11.19 3.18 -10.47
N GLU A 148 -10.68 3.66 -9.34
CA GLU A 148 -11.49 3.99 -8.17
C GLU A 148 -12.45 5.16 -8.44
N ALA A 149 -12.03 6.18 -9.21
CA ALA A 149 -12.90 7.27 -9.63
C ALA A 149 -14.05 6.76 -10.51
N ALA A 150 -13.76 5.88 -11.47
CA ALA A 150 -14.78 5.24 -12.30
C ALA A 150 -15.79 4.45 -11.46
N THR A 151 -15.31 3.63 -10.52
CA THR A 151 -16.14 2.84 -9.61
C THR A 151 -17.01 3.73 -8.72
N MET A 152 -16.42 4.80 -8.17
CA MET A 152 -17.14 5.77 -7.34
C MET A 152 -18.24 6.48 -8.13
N MET A 153 -17.95 6.99 -9.32
CA MET A 153 -18.96 7.64 -10.18
C MET A 153 -20.09 6.67 -10.55
N TYR A 154 -19.75 5.40 -10.84
CA TYR A 154 -20.75 4.36 -11.10
C TYR A 154 -21.67 4.11 -9.90
N GLY A 155 -21.12 4.11 -8.70
CA GLY A 155 -21.89 4.00 -7.44
C GLY A 155 -22.75 5.23 -7.12
N LEU A 156 -22.32 6.41 -7.57
CA LEU A 156 -23.05 7.69 -7.36
C LEU A 156 -24.21 7.91 -8.33
N ARG A 157 -24.47 7.00 -9.27
CA ARG A 157 -25.61 7.12 -10.18
C ARG A 157 -26.94 7.27 -9.43
N SER A 158 -27.75 8.22 -9.85
CA SER A 158 -29.11 8.40 -9.37
C SER A 158 -29.99 7.14 -9.63
N ARG A 159 -31.06 6.97 -8.88
CA ARG A 159 -32.02 5.88 -9.13
C ARG A 159 -32.57 5.89 -10.56
N ALA A 160 -32.73 7.07 -11.16
CA ALA A 160 -33.15 7.21 -12.56
C ALA A 160 -32.10 6.68 -13.52
N GLN A 161 -30.83 7.03 -13.33
CA GLN A 161 -29.70 6.53 -14.13
C GLN A 161 -29.53 5.02 -13.98
N GLN A 162 -29.64 4.47 -12.76
CA GLN A 162 -29.57 3.03 -12.53
C GLN A 162 -30.72 2.28 -13.26
N LYS A 163 -31.93 2.81 -13.19
CA LYS A 163 -33.09 2.23 -13.88
C LYS A 163 -32.97 2.33 -15.41
N ALA A 164 -32.36 3.41 -15.90
CA ALA A 164 -32.07 3.62 -17.33
C ALA A 164 -30.81 2.84 -17.81
N GLN A 165 -30.17 2.08 -16.92
CA GLN A 165 -28.90 1.37 -17.21
C GLN A 165 -27.80 2.29 -17.75
N ALA A 166 -27.66 3.50 -17.21
CA ALA A 166 -26.56 4.38 -17.55
C ALA A 166 -25.24 3.73 -17.11
N ASN A 167 -24.55 3.07 -18.03
CA ASN A 167 -23.35 2.29 -17.77
C ASN A 167 -22.15 2.71 -18.61
N VAL A 168 -22.24 3.79 -19.39
CA VAL A 168 -21.16 4.30 -20.22
C VAL A 168 -20.28 5.24 -19.41
N LEU A 169 -19.00 4.90 -19.32
CA LEU A 169 -17.92 5.76 -18.85
C LEU A 169 -17.22 6.36 -20.09
N PHE A 170 -17.25 7.65 -20.23
CA PHE A 170 -16.45 8.33 -21.23
C PHE A 170 -15.04 8.60 -20.68
N VAL A 171 -14.03 8.29 -21.48
CA VAL A 171 -12.63 8.58 -21.16
C VAL A 171 -12.02 9.34 -22.32
N ASP A 172 -11.44 10.51 -22.05
CA ASP A 172 -10.75 11.28 -23.07
C ASP A 172 -9.58 10.47 -23.65
N GLU A 173 -9.40 10.50 -24.96
CA GLU A 173 -8.32 9.80 -25.67
C GLU A 173 -6.93 10.34 -25.28
N GLU A 174 -6.86 11.57 -24.76
CA GLU A 174 -5.64 12.20 -24.28
C GLU A 174 -5.34 11.91 -22.79
N ILE A 175 -5.88 10.83 -22.22
CA ILE A 175 -5.43 10.29 -20.95
C ILE A 175 -4.16 9.43 -21.16
N PHE A 176 -3.34 9.24 -20.11
CA PHE A 176 -2.20 8.33 -20.21
C PHE A 176 -2.63 6.90 -20.57
N PRO A 177 -1.93 6.23 -21.51
CA PRO A 177 -2.33 4.90 -22.00
C PRO A 177 -2.42 3.85 -20.88
N GLN A 178 -1.49 3.84 -19.92
CA GLN A 178 -1.49 2.93 -18.78
C GLN A 178 -2.70 3.17 -17.86
N THR A 179 -3.13 4.42 -17.71
CA THR A 179 -4.32 4.77 -16.93
C THR A 179 -5.59 4.23 -17.59
N LEU A 180 -5.72 4.40 -18.93
CA LEU A 180 -6.82 3.83 -19.69
C LEU A 180 -6.88 2.31 -19.60
N ALA A 181 -5.74 1.63 -19.64
CA ALA A 181 -5.66 0.18 -19.57
C ALA A 181 -6.19 -0.35 -18.22
N VAL A 182 -5.78 0.25 -17.10
CA VAL A 182 -6.28 -0.13 -15.77
C VAL A 182 -7.76 0.20 -15.60
N ILE A 183 -8.24 1.36 -16.12
CA ILE A 183 -9.68 1.68 -16.14
C ILE A 183 -10.46 0.56 -16.83
N ARG A 184 -10.03 0.11 -18.00
CA ARG A 184 -10.68 -1.00 -18.73
C ARG A 184 -10.71 -2.29 -17.94
N THR A 185 -9.60 -2.68 -17.34
CA THR A 185 -9.49 -3.90 -16.52
C THR A 185 -10.49 -3.88 -15.36
N ARG A 186 -10.69 -2.71 -14.71
CA ARG A 186 -11.59 -2.55 -13.57
C ARG A 186 -13.06 -2.36 -13.96
N ALA A 187 -13.32 -1.68 -15.07
CA ALA A 187 -14.67 -1.34 -15.53
C ALA A 187 -15.45 -2.54 -16.09
N ILE A 188 -14.80 -3.35 -16.90
CA ILE A 188 -15.44 -4.47 -17.63
C ILE A 188 -16.13 -5.46 -16.68
N PRO A 189 -15.49 -5.97 -15.60
CA PRO A 189 -16.13 -6.91 -14.69
C PRO A 189 -17.36 -6.35 -13.96
N GLN A 190 -17.43 -5.04 -13.83
CA GLN A 190 -18.53 -4.34 -13.17
C GLN A 190 -19.68 -3.95 -14.14
N GLY A 191 -19.57 -4.34 -15.40
CA GLY A 191 -20.58 -4.06 -16.42
C GLY A 191 -20.56 -2.63 -16.95
N MET A 192 -19.48 -1.89 -16.77
CA MET A 192 -19.30 -0.57 -17.36
C MET A 192 -18.81 -0.71 -18.82
N VAL A 193 -19.27 0.19 -19.68
CA VAL A 193 -18.82 0.32 -21.06
C VAL A 193 -17.88 1.52 -21.15
N VAL A 194 -16.62 1.29 -21.45
CA VAL A 194 -15.63 2.37 -21.61
C VAL A 194 -15.64 2.88 -23.05
N LYS A 195 -16.09 4.12 -23.23
CA LYS A 195 -16.09 4.85 -24.51
C LYS A 195 -14.93 5.83 -24.53
N VAL A 196 -14.02 5.67 -25.47
CA VAL A 196 -12.85 6.55 -25.65
C VAL A 196 -13.03 7.44 -26.86
N GLY A 197 -12.66 8.71 -26.76
CA GLY A 197 -12.70 9.67 -27.86
C GLY A 197 -12.32 11.07 -27.39
N SER A 198 -12.34 12.04 -28.28
CA SER A 198 -12.10 13.44 -27.95
C SER A 198 -13.25 14.02 -27.14
N TYR A 199 -12.95 14.69 -26.01
CA TYR A 199 -13.96 15.38 -25.22
C TYR A 199 -14.65 16.51 -26.03
N LYS A 200 -13.97 17.07 -27.03
CA LYS A 200 -14.49 18.13 -27.92
C LYS A 200 -15.62 17.66 -28.84
N ASP A 201 -15.62 16.35 -29.16
CA ASP A 201 -16.60 15.73 -30.04
C ASP A 201 -17.70 14.99 -29.28
N LEU A 202 -17.64 14.98 -27.93
CA LEU A 202 -18.60 14.25 -27.11
C LEU A 202 -19.99 14.89 -27.14
N THR A 203 -20.97 14.12 -27.59
CA THR A 203 -22.37 14.45 -27.37
C THR A 203 -22.86 13.70 -26.14
N PHE A 204 -23.29 14.43 -25.12
CA PHE A 204 -23.81 13.85 -23.89
C PHE A 204 -25.14 13.14 -24.12
N THR A 205 -25.20 11.86 -23.73
CA THR A 205 -26.39 11.02 -23.80
C THR A 205 -26.73 10.49 -22.38
N PRO A 206 -27.99 10.15 -22.10
CA PRO A 206 -28.42 9.74 -20.75
C PRO A 206 -27.78 8.45 -20.21
N ASP A 207 -27.14 7.67 -21.05
CA ASP A 207 -26.40 6.45 -20.69
C ASP A 207 -24.97 6.70 -20.18
N ILE A 208 -24.45 7.94 -20.33
CA ILE A 208 -23.14 8.36 -19.82
C ILE A 208 -23.30 8.77 -18.34
N PHE A 209 -22.68 8.01 -17.43
CA PHE A 209 -22.74 8.30 -16.01
C PHE A 209 -21.56 9.13 -15.50
N GLY A 210 -20.42 9.05 -16.18
CA GLY A 210 -19.18 9.70 -15.77
C GLY A 210 -18.24 9.95 -16.93
N CYS A 211 -17.39 10.94 -16.76
CA CYS A 211 -16.33 11.32 -17.68
C CYS A 211 -15.00 11.39 -16.94
N ILE A 212 -13.91 10.98 -17.61
CA ILE A 212 -12.54 11.14 -17.10
C ILE A 212 -11.74 11.92 -18.15
N VAL A 213 -11.09 13.01 -17.70
CA VAL A 213 -10.19 13.84 -18.50
C VAL A 213 -8.86 14.01 -17.77
N GLN A 214 -7.81 14.50 -18.43
CA GLN A 214 -6.49 14.70 -17.85
C GLN A 214 -6.01 16.15 -17.99
N TYR A 215 -5.32 16.68 -16.96
CA TYR A 215 -4.94 18.09 -16.84
C TYR A 215 -3.56 18.27 -16.18
N PRO A 216 -2.51 18.68 -16.92
CA PRO A 216 -2.42 18.70 -18.39
C PRO A 216 -2.62 17.32 -18.99
N ASN A 217 -3.02 17.24 -20.26
CA ASN A 217 -3.32 15.97 -20.92
C ASN A 217 -2.05 15.22 -21.36
N ASN A 218 -2.22 14.03 -21.94
CA ASN A 218 -1.13 13.14 -22.37
C ASN A 218 -0.16 13.79 -23.39
N SER A 219 -0.63 14.76 -24.16
CA SER A 219 0.18 15.55 -25.09
C SER A 219 0.83 16.77 -24.43
N GLY A 220 0.60 17.00 -23.13
CA GLY A 220 1.06 18.15 -22.37
C GLY A 220 0.17 19.39 -22.52
N SER A 221 -0.94 19.33 -23.26
CA SER A 221 -1.84 20.45 -23.46
C SER A 221 -2.66 20.76 -22.20
N ILE A 222 -2.80 22.05 -21.90
CA ILE A 222 -3.73 22.57 -20.90
C ILE A 222 -5.02 22.93 -21.62
N GLU A 223 -6.10 22.20 -21.31
CA GLU A 223 -7.41 22.37 -21.92
C GLU A 223 -8.38 23.07 -20.96
N ASP A 224 -9.35 23.82 -21.48
CA ASP A 224 -10.42 24.44 -20.68
C ASP A 224 -11.62 23.51 -20.58
N TYR A 225 -11.79 22.86 -19.44
CA TYR A 225 -12.88 21.92 -19.20
C TYR A 225 -14.12 22.55 -18.52
N ARG A 226 -14.23 23.88 -18.39
CA ARG A 226 -15.37 24.52 -17.71
C ARG A 226 -16.68 24.23 -18.41
N GLU A 227 -16.79 24.54 -19.69
CA GLU A 227 -18.00 24.31 -20.49
C GLU A 227 -18.33 22.80 -20.57
N PHE A 228 -17.32 21.96 -20.79
CA PHE A 228 -17.49 20.50 -20.79
C PHE A 228 -18.09 20.01 -19.45
N THR A 229 -17.60 20.50 -18.33
CA THR A 229 -18.09 20.12 -17.00
C THR A 229 -19.53 20.59 -16.77
N GLU A 230 -19.87 21.82 -17.20
CA GLU A 230 -21.25 22.33 -17.11
C GLU A 230 -22.22 21.47 -17.95
N GLN A 231 -21.84 21.11 -19.17
CA GLN A 231 -22.64 20.24 -20.05
C GLN A 231 -22.81 18.83 -19.44
N ALA A 232 -21.74 18.25 -18.86
CA ALA A 232 -21.79 16.96 -18.17
C ALA A 232 -22.78 17.00 -16.99
N HIS A 233 -22.68 18.04 -16.15
CA HIS A 233 -23.57 18.19 -15.00
C HIS A 233 -25.02 18.43 -15.40
N ALA A 234 -25.28 19.10 -16.53
CA ALA A 234 -26.64 19.32 -17.02
C ALA A 234 -27.41 18.02 -17.30
N VAL A 235 -26.71 16.93 -17.63
CA VAL A 235 -27.29 15.58 -17.82
C VAL A 235 -27.09 14.64 -16.61
N GLY A 236 -26.53 15.16 -15.51
CA GLY A 236 -26.25 14.37 -14.30
C GLY A 236 -25.01 13.49 -14.37
N CYS A 237 -24.16 13.68 -15.38
CA CYS A 237 -22.87 13.02 -15.51
C CYS A 237 -21.84 13.65 -14.56
N LYS A 238 -20.96 12.82 -13.97
CA LYS A 238 -19.89 13.28 -13.09
C LYS A 238 -18.59 13.44 -13.87
N VAL A 239 -17.72 14.37 -13.43
CA VAL A 239 -16.42 14.62 -14.06
C VAL A 239 -15.29 14.36 -13.08
N ALA A 240 -14.41 13.43 -13.44
CA ALA A 240 -13.17 13.12 -12.73
C ALA A 240 -11.96 13.57 -13.58
N VAL A 241 -10.94 14.08 -12.90
CA VAL A 241 -9.78 14.70 -13.53
C VAL A 241 -8.51 14.06 -13.03
N ALA A 242 -7.72 13.49 -13.92
CA ALA A 242 -6.33 13.13 -13.67
C ALA A 242 -5.48 14.40 -13.73
N ALA A 243 -5.05 14.94 -12.61
CA ALA A 243 -4.33 16.21 -12.58
C ALA A 243 -2.88 16.02 -12.11
N ASP A 244 -1.95 16.73 -12.79
CA ASP A 244 -0.58 16.86 -12.29
C ASP A 244 -0.53 17.78 -11.08
N ILE A 245 -0.12 17.24 -9.94
CA ILE A 245 -0.22 17.96 -8.66
C ILE A 245 0.67 19.20 -8.59
N LEU A 246 1.85 19.20 -9.24
CA LEU A 246 2.76 20.34 -9.23
C LEU A 246 2.23 21.48 -10.11
N SER A 247 1.62 21.17 -11.24
CA SER A 247 1.02 22.15 -12.14
C SER A 247 -0.05 22.98 -11.45
N LEU A 248 -0.75 22.41 -10.47
CA LEU A 248 -1.82 23.08 -9.71
C LEU A 248 -1.29 24.21 -8.79
N ALA A 249 0.02 24.33 -8.63
CA ALA A 249 0.60 25.52 -7.98
C ALA A 249 0.48 26.78 -8.84
N LEU A 250 0.36 26.61 -10.18
CA LEU A 250 0.25 27.72 -11.15
C LEU A 250 -1.08 27.74 -11.90
N LEU A 251 -1.71 26.57 -12.11
CA LEU A 251 -2.93 26.41 -12.91
C LEU A 251 -4.19 26.43 -12.06
N VAL A 252 -5.29 26.92 -12.64
CA VAL A 252 -6.62 26.91 -12.01
C VAL A 252 -6.96 25.47 -11.61
N PRO A 253 -7.18 25.21 -10.31
CA PRO A 253 -7.39 23.85 -9.82
C PRO A 253 -8.76 23.26 -10.22
N PRO A 254 -8.87 21.93 -10.35
CA PRO A 254 -10.10 21.26 -10.77
C PRO A 254 -11.35 21.62 -9.97
N GLY A 255 -11.22 21.81 -8.66
CA GLY A 255 -12.35 22.20 -7.80
C GLY A 255 -12.96 23.54 -8.14
N GLU A 256 -12.16 24.51 -8.64
CA GLU A 256 -12.64 25.85 -8.98
C GLU A 256 -13.44 25.88 -10.29
N TRP A 257 -13.22 24.97 -11.21
CA TRP A 257 -14.02 24.87 -12.44
C TRP A 257 -15.04 23.73 -12.41
N GLY A 258 -15.30 23.17 -11.23
CA GLY A 258 -16.47 22.37 -10.98
C GLY A 258 -16.27 20.86 -11.07
N ALA A 259 -15.04 20.34 -11.19
CA ALA A 259 -14.79 18.89 -11.14
C ALA A 259 -15.40 18.24 -9.89
N ASP A 260 -15.92 17.02 -10.03
CA ASP A 260 -16.45 16.23 -8.92
C ASP A 260 -15.34 15.49 -8.18
N ILE A 261 -14.32 15.05 -8.91
CA ILE A 261 -13.19 14.26 -8.42
C ILE A 261 -11.91 14.77 -9.08
N ALA A 262 -10.83 14.87 -8.31
CA ALA A 262 -9.48 15.04 -8.82
C ALA A 262 -8.61 13.92 -8.26
N PHE A 263 -7.81 13.28 -9.09
CA PHE A 263 -6.88 12.25 -8.72
C PHE A 263 -5.58 12.37 -9.51
N GLY A 264 -4.52 11.69 -9.06
CA GLY A 264 -3.24 11.70 -9.74
C GLY A 264 -2.14 11.13 -8.88
N SER A 265 -0.89 11.29 -9.33
CA SER A 265 0.29 10.90 -8.57
C SER A 265 0.83 12.07 -7.75
N SER A 266 1.25 11.83 -6.51
CA SER A 266 2.02 12.78 -5.72
C SER A 266 3.55 12.58 -5.85
N GLN A 267 4.01 11.78 -6.80
CA GLN A 267 5.41 11.44 -7.01
C GLN A 267 6.31 12.68 -7.13
N ARG A 268 5.83 13.72 -7.82
CA ARG A 268 6.55 15.00 -7.99
C ARG A 268 6.78 15.79 -6.70
N LEU A 269 6.17 15.39 -5.60
CA LEU A 269 6.42 15.99 -4.29
C LEU A 269 7.52 15.20 -3.55
N GLY A 270 8.70 15.12 -4.16
CA GLY A 270 9.91 14.59 -3.55
C GLY A 270 10.01 13.07 -3.43
N THR A 271 9.22 12.30 -4.17
CA THR A 271 9.34 10.84 -4.22
C THR A 271 10.13 10.43 -5.46
N PRO A 272 11.21 9.64 -5.34
CA PRO A 272 11.94 9.14 -6.52
C PRO A 272 11.06 8.31 -7.45
N MET A 273 11.47 8.16 -8.72
CA MET A 273 10.73 7.42 -9.74
C MET A 273 10.65 5.90 -9.47
N PHE A 274 11.66 5.31 -8.81
CA PHE A 274 11.72 3.91 -8.37
C PHE A 274 11.32 2.89 -9.45
N TYR A 275 11.68 3.13 -10.70
CA TYR A 275 11.30 2.29 -11.83
C TYR A 275 9.77 2.06 -11.93
N GLY A 276 9.00 3.08 -11.52
CA GLY A 276 7.54 3.11 -11.61
C GLY A 276 6.80 3.18 -10.27
N GLY A 277 7.44 2.85 -9.19
CA GLY A 277 6.85 2.91 -7.84
C GLY A 277 7.72 2.25 -6.78
N PRO A 278 7.38 2.45 -5.49
CA PRO A 278 6.12 2.99 -4.97
C PRO A 278 6.00 4.52 -5.07
N SER A 279 4.78 5.01 -5.29
CA SER A 279 4.43 6.42 -5.16
C SER A 279 3.00 6.56 -4.65
N ALA A 280 2.73 7.57 -3.83
CA ALA A 280 1.38 7.78 -3.33
C ALA A 280 0.52 8.45 -4.41
N ALA A 281 -0.54 7.77 -4.83
CA ALA A 281 -1.60 8.45 -5.56
C ALA A 281 -2.49 9.24 -4.59
N TYR A 282 -3.03 10.34 -5.06
CA TYR A 282 -4.01 11.12 -4.33
C TYR A 282 -5.40 11.01 -4.94
N PHE A 283 -6.40 11.30 -4.13
CA PHE A 283 -7.79 11.35 -4.53
C PHE A 283 -8.51 12.40 -3.71
N ALA A 284 -9.12 13.37 -4.37
CA ALA A 284 -9.89 14.44 -3.75
C ALA A 284 -11.29 14.53 -4.35
N THR A 285 -12.27 14.91 -3.54
CA THR A 285 -13.66 15.01 -3.98
C THR A 285 -14.47 16.03 -3.15
N ARG A 286 -15.72 16.24 -3.52
CA ARG A 286 -16.68 17.11 -2.81
C ARG A 286 -17.11 16.46 -1.48
N ASP A 287 -17.46 17.28 -0.48
CA ASP A 287 -17.89 16.78 0.84
C ASP A 287 -19.13 15.89 0.76
N GLU A 288 -20.05 16.15 -0.17
CA GLU A 288 -21.28 15.35 -0.35
C GLU A 288 -21.00 13.88 -0.69
N TYR A 289 -19.80 13.55 -1.25
CA TYR A 289 -19.40 12.20 -1.64
C TYR A 289 -18.55 11.47 -0.59
N LYS A 290 -18.32 12.03 0.58
CA LYS A 290 -17.42 11.47 1.61
C LYS A 290 -17.68 10.02 1.98
N ARG A 291 -18.94 9.55 1.89
CA ARG A 291 -19.30 8.15 2.19
C ARG A 291 -18.99 7.18 1.05
N ASN A 292 -18.73 7.68 -0.14
CA ASN A 292 -18.40 6.90 -1.34
C ASN A 292 -16.90 6.98 -1.70
N MET A 293 -16.14 7.82 -1.00
CA MET A 293 -14.72 8.03 -1.25
C MET A 293 -13.93 6.74 -1.01
N PRO A 294 -13.04 6.34 -1.95
CA PRO A 294 -12.14 5.21 -1.73
C PRO A 294 -11.00 5.55 -0.77
N GLY A 295 -10.41 4.52 -0.17
CA GLY A 295 -9.25 4.66 0.70
C GLY A 295 -9.56 5.24 2.07
N ARG A 296 -8.51 5.43 2.85
CA ARG A 296 -8.59 5.91 4.24
C ARG A 296 -8.66 7.42 4.30
N ILE A 297 -9.37 7.92 5.29
CA ILE A 297 -9.46 9.35 5.60
C ILE A 297 -9.00 9.54 7.03
N ILE A 298 -8.08 10.47 7.25
CA ILE A 298 -7.69 10.94 8.57
C ILE A 298 -8.56 12.14 8.94
N GLY A 299 -8.97 12.20 10.18
CA GLY A 299 -9.75 13.31 10.71
C GLY A 299 -9.36 13.68 12.13
N LEU A 300 -9.76 14.87 12.52
CA LEU A 300 -9.64 15.34 13.89
C LEU A 300 -10.72 14.74 14.78
N SER A 301 -10.41 14.57 16.06
CA SER A 301 -11.37 14.25 17.11
C SER A 301 -10.90 14.87 18.44
N LYS A 302 -11.56 14.53 19.52
CA LYS A 302 -11.15 14.83 20.89
C LYS A 302 -11.00 13.53 21.67
N ASP A 303 -10.09 13.52 22.61
CA ASP A 303 -10.01 12.45 23.59
C ASP A 303 -11.01 12.65 24.73
N LYS A 304 -11.12 11.71 25.67
CA LYS A 304 -12.06 11.75 26.79
C LYS A 304 -11.93 13.00 27.67
N TYR A 305 -10.79 13.69 27.63
CA TYR A 305 -10.55 14.93 28.38
C TYR A 305 -10.71 16.20 27.53
N GLY A 306 -11.11 16.06 26.27
CA GLY A 306 -11.36 17.18 25.36
C GLY A 306 -10.13 17.69 24.59
N HIS A 307 -8.96 17.05 24.72
CA HIS A 307 -7.78 17.41 23.95
C HIS A 307 -7.92 16.98 22.49
N LEU A 308 -7.42 17.83 21.59
CA LEU A 308 -7.43 17.56 20.16
C LEU A 308 -6.54 16.35 19.83
N CYS A 309 -7.04 15.45 19.02
CA CYS A 309 -6.33 14.27 18.56
C CYS A 309 -6.68 13.89 17.13
N TYR A 310 -5.91 12.98 16.54
CA TYR A 310 -6.07 12.50 15.19
C TYR A 310 -6.53 11.04 15.18
N ARG A 311 -7.31 10.66 14.17
CA ARG A 311 -7.79 9.29 13.98
C ARG A 311 -8.10 8.97 12.54
N MET A 312 -8.21 7.70 12.20
CA MET A 312 -8.85 7.28 10.96
C MET A 312 -10.36 7.47 11.07
N ALA A 313 -10.95 8.20 10.12
CA ALA A 313 -12.37 8.55 10.12
C ALA A 313 -13.17 7.68 9.15
N LEU A 314 -14.49 7.54 9.43
CA LEU A 314 -15.44 6.83 8.59
C LEU A 314 -15.01 5.39 8.21
N GLN A 315 -14.39 4.66 9.14
CA GLN A 315 -13.90 3.28 8.91
C GLN A 315 -14.99 2.30 8.52
N THR A 316 -16.26 2.62 8.80
CA THR A 316 -17.42 1.82 8.38
C THR A 316 -17.57 1.66 6.86
N ARG A 317 -16.76 2.36 6.04
CA ARG A 317 -16.71 2.19 4.57
C ARG A 317 -15.73 1.10 4.15
N GLU A 318 -14.80 0.70 5.02
CA GLU A 318 -13.67 -0.15 4.71
C GLU A 318 -14.04 -1.64 4.74
N GLN A 319 -13.24 -2.46 4.02
CA GLN A 319 -13.50 -3.89 3.83
C GLN A 319 -13.45 -4.73 5.11
N HIS A 320 -12.67 -4.33 6.12
CA HIS A 320 -12.61 -5.05 7.40
C HIS A 320 -13.91 -4.97 8.20
N ILE A 321 -14.79 -4.01 7.86
CA ILE A 321 -16.13 -3.86 8.47
C ILE A 321 -17.23 -4.27 7.49
N LYS A 322 -17.19 -3.76 6.26
CA LYS A 322 -18.28 -3.94 5.27
C LYS A 322 -18.12 -5.15 4.36
N ARG A 323 -16.94 -5.79 4.33
CA ARG A 323 -16.68 -6.99 3.50
C ARG A 323 -17.05 -6.73 2.03
N GLU A 324 -17.96 -7.55 1.46
CA GLU A 324 -18.48 -7.42 0.09
C GLU A 324 -19.21 -6.09 -0.21
N LYS A 325 -19.61 -5.36 0.81
CA LYS A 325 -20.30 -4.05 0.69
C LYS A 325 -19.38 -2.85 0.90
N ALA A 326 -18.08 -3.08 0.95
CA ALA A 326 -17.11 -2.01 1.13
C ALA A 326 -17.09 -1.04 -0.06
N THR A 327 -16.78 0.22 0.21
CA THR A 327 -16.68 1.26 -0.82
C THR A 327 -15.48 1.02 -1.75
N SER A 328 -14.40 0.47 -1.19
CA SER A 328 -13.19 0.09 -1.94
C SER A 328 -12.46 -1.03 -1.22
N ASN A 329 -11.54 -1.71 -1.90
CA ASN A 329 -10.71 -2.76 -1.29
C ASN A 329 -9.25 -2.31 -1.18
N ILE A 330 -9.00 -1.29 -0.36
CA ILE A 330 -7.65 -0.77 -0.09
C ILE A 330 -7.32 -1.04 1.37
N CYS A 331 -6.55 -2.10 1.63
CA CYS A 331 -6.02 -2.45 2.96
C CYS A 331 -4.64 -1.79 3.17
N THR A 332 -3.67 -2.12 2.33
CA THR A 332 -2.37 -1.45 2.24
C THR A 332 -2.46 -0.39 1.14
N ALA A 333 -2.06 0.84 1.46
CA ALA A 333 -1.99 1.98 0.54
C ALA A 333 -0.51 2.36 0.30
N GLN A 334 -0.18 3.65 0.30
CA GLN A 334 1.17 4.18 0.12
C GLN A 334 1.51 5.22 1.21
N ALA A 335 1.26 4.87 2.47
CA ALA A 335 1.29 5.82 3.57
C ALA A 335 2.68 6.45 3.81
N LEU A 336 3.77 5.69 3.66
CA LEU A 336 5.13 6.23 3.82
C LEU A 336 5.43 7.30 2.76
N LEU A 337 5.06 7.02 1.50
CA LEU A 337 5.26 7.96 0.38
C LEU A 337 4.36 9.19 0.50
N ALA A 338 3.12 9.03 0.97
CA ALA A 338 2.22 10.13 1.29
C ALA A 338 2.78 11.02 2.41
N THR A 339 3.39 10.41 3.43
CA THR A 339 4.08 11.12 4.50
C THR A 339 5.27 11.92 3.95
N MET A 340 6.09 11.32 3.08
CA MET A 340 7.21 12.01 2.42
C MET A 340 6.71 13.20 1.58
N ALA A 341 5.68 13.01 0.76
CA ALA A 341 5.08 14.08 -0.05
C ALA A 341 4.48 15.21 0.81
N GLY A 342 3.82 14.85 1.92
CA GLY A 342 3.34 15.83 2.89
C GLY A 342 4.47 16.64 3.52
N PHE A 343 5.58 15.98 3.88
CA PHE A 343 6.75 16.65 4.43
C PHE A 343 7.53 17.49 3.39
N TYR A 344 7.56 17.07 2.14
CA TYR A 344 8.05 17.90 1.04
C TYR A 344 7.32 19.24 1.01
N ALA A 345 5.98 19.20 1.05
CA ALA A 345 5.17 20.41 1.05
C ALA A 345 5.34 21.25 2.33
N VAL A 346 5.54 20.63 3.49
CA VAL A 346 5.85 21.34 4.75
C VAL A 346 7.22 22.01 4.67
N TYR A 347 8.22 21.35 4.08
CA TYR A 347 9.59 21.86 3.99
C TYR A 347 9.72 23.02 3.00
N HIS A 348 9.10 22.90 1.82
CA HIS A 348 9.14 23.96 0.79
C HIS A 348 8.14 25.09 1.05
N GLY A 349 7.02 24.80 1.69
CA GLY A 349 5.93 25.76 1.85
C GLY A 349 5.27 26.14 0.52
N PRO A 350 4.26 27.02 0.55
CA PRO A 350 3.56 27.45 -0.66
C PRO A 350 4.47 28.18 -1.66
N ASP A 351 5.37 29.02 -1.16
CA ASP A 351 6.28 29.80 -2.01
C ASP A 351 7.32 28.90 -2.69
N GLY A 352 7.93 27.95 -1.95
CA GLY A 352 8.90 27.02 -2.53
C GLY A 352 8.28 26.12 -3.60
N ILE A 353 7.09 25.56 -3.35
CA ILE A 353 6.36 24.77 -4.37
C ILE A 353 6.06 25.64 -5.61
N LYS A 354 5.66 26.89 -5.41
CA LYS A 354 5.41 27.83 -6.51
C LYS A 354 6.69 28.17 -7.28
N GLU A 355 7.81 28.32 -6.60
CA GLU A 355 9.11 28.54 -7.24
C GLU A 355 9.54 27.33 -8.08
N ILE A 356 9.39 26.12 -7.56
CA ILE A 356 9.67 24.89 -8.30
C ILE A 356 8.80 24.81 -9.54
N ALA A 357 7.49 25.01 -9.41
CA ALA A 357 6.56 25.01 -10.54
C ALA A 357 6.89 26.09 -11.58
N ASN A 358 7.25 27.31 -11.14
CA ASN A 358 7.70 28.39 -12.04
C ASN A 358 8.98 28.01 -12.78
N HIS A 359 9.95 27.39 -12.10
CA HIS A 359 11.18 26.92 -12.73
C HIS A 359 10.88 25.93 -13.85
N VAL A 360 10.11 24.89 -13.55
CA VAL A 360 9.72 23.84 -14.52
C VAL A 360 9.01 24.48 -15.73
N HIS A 361 8.02 25.33 -15.48
CA HIS A 361 7.28 26.00 -16.55
C HIS A 361 8.18 26.93 -17.38
N ALA A 362 9.06 27.68 -16.74
CA ALA A 362 9.97 28.61 -17.44
C ALA A 362 10.98 27.89 -18.34
N VAL A 363 11.47 26.69 -17.91
CA VAL A 363 12.35 25.85 -18.74
C VAL A 363 11.59 25.33 -19.97
N ALA A 364 10.36 24.83 -19.78
CA ALA A 364 9.52 24.38 -20.89
C ALA A 364 9.22 25.52 -21.87
N PHE A 365 8.84 26.67 -21.34
CA PHE A 365 8.52 27.88 -22.16
C PHE A 365 9.72 28.32 -22.96
N TRP A 366 10.89 28.43 -22.36
CA TRP A 366 12.14 28.78 -23.05
C TRP A 366 12.49 27.79 -24.16
N LEU A 367 12.40 26.49 -23.88
CA LEU A 367 12.61 25.43 -24.89
C LEU A 367 11.62 25.58 -26.05
N ALA A 368 10.36 25.80 -25.78
CA ALA A 368 9.32 26.00 -26.79
C ALA A 368 9.66 27.16 -27.73
N GLU A 369 10.07 28.30 -27.18
CA GLU A 369 10.48 29.46 -27.99
C GLU A 369 11.72 29.17 -28.87
N GLN A 370 12.75 28.51 -28.29
CA GLN A 370 13.97 28.24 -29.05
C GLN A 370 13.73 27.18 -30.14
N LEU A 371 13.00 26.10 -29.84
CA LEU A 371 12.64 25.07 -30.81
C LEU A 371 11.80 25.62 -31.96
N THR A 372 10.89 26.54 -31.66
CA THR A 372 10.11 27.23 -32.71
C THR A 372 11.01 28.09 -33.62
N LYS A 373 12.04 28.73 -33.08
CA LYS A 373 13.03 29.48 -33.88
C LYS A 373 13.88 28.57 -34.77
N LEU A 374 14.11 27.34 -34.37
CA LEU A 374 14.77 26.30 -35.18
C LEU A 374 13.84 25.64 -36.22
N GLY A 375 12.59 26.08 -36.31
CA GLY A 375 11.64 25.58 -37.32
C GLY A 375 10.82 24.37 -36.86
N TYR A 376 10.91 23.92 -35.61
CA TYR A 376 10.06 22.87 -35.04
C TYR A 376 8.68 23.44 -34.73
N LYS A 377 7.64 22.65 -34.99
CA LYS A 377 6.27 23.08 -34.73
C LYS A 377 5.71 22.47 -33.46
N LEU A 378 5.32 23.31 -32.51
CA LEU A 378 4.62 22.84 -31.31
C LEU A 378 3.21 22.37 -31.67
N GLN A 379 2.78 21.25 -31.09
CA GLN A 379 1.43 20.72 -31.21
C GLN A 379 0.52 21.18 -30.07
N ASN A 380 1.08 21.59 -28.94
CA ASN A 380 0.38 22.14 -27.78
C ASN A 380 0.68 23.64 -27.62
N GLU A 381 -0.36 24.48 -27.69
CA GLU A 381 -0.27 25.94 -27.54
C GLU A 381 -0.09 26.35 -26.06
N ASN A 382 -0.88 25.72 -25.18
CA ASN A 382 -0.83 25.93 -23.74
C ASN A 382 -0.30 24.69 -23.08
N PHE A 383 0.77 24.81 -22.31
CA PHE A 383 1.46 23.67 -21.63
C PHE A 383 1.98 24.11 -20.26
N PHE A 384 2.30 23.12 -19.42
CA PHE A 384 2.99 23.38 -18.16
C PHE A 384 4.48 23.00 -18.27
N ASP A 385 4.80 21.74 -18.47
CA ASP A 385 6.15 21.17 -18.45
C ASP A 385 6.46 20.29 -19.66
N THR A 386 5.44 19.89 -20.41
CA THR A 386 5.54 18.93 -21.50
C THR A 386 5.28 19.59 -22.84
N LEU A 387 6.23 19.45 -23.75
CA LEU A 387 6.14 19.92 -25.12
C LEU A 387 5.95 18.73 -26.04
N ARG A 388 5.02 18.84 -27.00
CA ARG A 388 4.88 17.91 -28.12
C ARG A 388 5.27 18.61 -29.40
N ILE A 389 6.25 18.05 -30.12
CA ILE A 389 6.93 18.70 -31.22
C ILE A 389 6.75 17.86 -32.47
N GLN A 390 6.24 18.48 -33.53
CA GLN A 390 6.27 17.92 -34.88
C GLN A 390 7.63 18.20 -35.52
N LEU A 391 8.26 17.15 -36.03
CA LEU A 391 9.53 17.27 -36.71
C LEU A 391 9.36 17.89 -38.13
N PRO A 392 10.26 18.75 -38.59
CA PRO A 392 10.28 19.22 -39.97
C PRO A 392 10.62 18.07 -40.94
N ASN A 393 10.27 18.20 -42.22
CA ASN A 393 10.37 17.13 -43.21
C ASN A 393 11.82 16.60 -43.42
N ASN A 394 12.83 17.37 -43.07
CA ASN A 394 14.25 17.01 -43.21
C ASN A 394 14.84 16.36 -41.95
N VAL A 395 14.06 16.19 -40.89
CA VAL A 395 14.49 15.56 -39.64
C VAL A 395 13.66 14.34 -39.35
N THR A 396 14.28 13.21 -39.11
CA THR A 396 13.60 11.96 -38.79
C THR A 396 13.62 11.67 -37.28
N ILE A 397 12.59 10.96 -36.80
CA ILE A 397 12.51 10.54 -35.39
C ILE A 397 13.71 9.65 -35.01
N GLN A 398 14.23 8.87 -35.96
CA GLN A 398 15.39 7.99 -35.74
C GLN A 398 16.69 8.77 -35.54
N GLU A 399 16.90 9.87 -36.25
CA GLU A 399 18.03 10.80 -36.09
C GLU A 399 17.96 11.42 -34.70
N VAL A 400 16.81 12.02 -34.33
CA VAL A 400 16.62 12.59 -33.00
C VAL A 400 16.89 11.59 -31.90
N ARG A 401 16.37 10.35 -32.04
CA ARG A 401 16.60 9.26 -31.08
C ARG A 401 18.08 8.90 -30.97
N THR A 402 18.78 8.77 -32.11
CA THR A 402 20.19 8.40 -32.15
C THR A 402 21.05 9.48 -31.47
N ILE A 403 20.79 10.75 -31.78
CA ILE A 403 21.49 11.87 -31.16
C ILE A 403 21.22 11.93 -29.65
N ALA A 404 19.95 11.79 -29.24
CA ALA A 404 19.56 11.82 -27.84
C ALA A 404 20.26 10.71 -27.03
N LEU A 405 20.22 9.47 -27.50
CA LEU A 405 20.87 8.35 -26.84
C LEU A 405 22.41 8.51 -26.78
N SER A 406 23.03 9.14 -27.81
CA SER A 406 24.47 9.45 -27.79
C SER A 406 24.85 10.48 -26.72
N LYS A 407 23.89 11.23 -26.21
CA LYS A 407 24.02 12.24 -25.14
C LYS A 407 23.43 11.74 -23.80
N GLU A 408 23.11 10.47 -23.71
CA GLU A 408 22.50 9.87 -22.52
C GLU A 408 21.17 10.55 -22.11
N ILE A 409 20.34 10.85 -23.10
CA ILE A 409 19.02 11.49 -22.95
C ILE A 409 17.93 10.56 -23.48
N ASN A 410 16.85 10.42 -22.71
CA ASN A 410 15.61 9.78 -23.11
C ASN A 410 14.54 10.84 -23.39
N LEU A 411 13.92 10.74 -24.56
CA LEU A 411 12.75 11.52 -24.97
C LEU A 411 11.58 10.57 -25.19
N ARG A 412 10.36 11.13 -25.23
CA ARG A 412 9.16 10.41 -25.62
C ARG A 412 8.99 10.44 -27.15
N TYR A 413 8.63 9.31 -27.74
CA TYR A 413 8.38 9.19 -29.18
C TYR A 413 6.96 8.72 -29.42
N PHE A 414 6.19 9.47 -30.22
CA PHE A 414 4.82 9.16 -30.58
C PHE A 414 4.75 8.41 -31.90
N ASP A 415 3.75 7.54 -32.08
CA ASP A 415 3.57 6.71 -33.27
C ASP A 415 3.40 7.53 -34.56
N ASN A 416 2.86 8.76 -34.44
CA ASN A 416 2.71 9.68 -35.58
C ASN A 416 3.99 10.42 -35.98
N GLY A 417 5.11 10.16 -35.31
CA GLY A 417 6.39 10.79 -35.58
C GLY A 417 6.70 12.05 -34.76
N ASP A 418 5.80 12.48 -33.90
CA ASP A 418 6.09 13.61 -32.97
C ASP A 418 7.05 13.18 -31.86
N VAL A 419 7.72 14.15 -31.27
CA VAL A 419 8.60 13.97 -30.11
C VAL A 419 8.07 14.74 -28.91
N GLY A 420 8.02 14.06 -27.74
CA GLY A 420 7.66 14.67 -26.47
C GLY A 420 8.89 15.00 -25.62
N ILE A 421 8.84 16.14 -24.93
CA ILE A 421 9.86 16.57 -23.95
C ILE A 421 9.11 16.99 -22.69
N SER A 422 9.30 16.25 -21.61
CA SER A 422 8.72 16.59 -20.30
C SER A 422 9.85 17.00 -19.36
N VAL A 423 9.96 18.28 -19.04
CA VAL A 423 10.97 18.79 -18.10
C VAL A 423 10.48 18.72 -16.66
N ASP A 424 11.41 18.78 -15.72
CA ASP A 424 11.14 18.59 -14.30
C ASP A 424 11.98 19.51 -13.41
N GLU A 425 11.86 19.37 -12.09
CA GLU A 425 12.54 20.25 -11.13
C GLU A 425 14.07 20.11 -11.16
N THR A 426 14.60 19.00 -11.70
CA THR A 426 16.06 18.74 -11.80
C THR A 426 16.67 19.32 -13.09
N THR A 427 15.83 19.74 -14.03
CA THR A 427 16.26 20.21 -15.33
C THR A 427 16.95 21.58 -15.22
N THR A 428 18.27 21.62 -15.40
CA THR A 428 19.08 22.84 -15.33
C THR A 428 19.10 23.63 -16.64
N GLN A 429 19.65 24.84 -16.61
CA GLN A 429 19.88 25.63 -17.84
C GLN A 429 20.83 24.91 -18.82
N ALA A 430 21.83 24.20 -18.30
CA ALA A 430 22.74 23.39 -19.12
C ALA A 430 22.01 22.23 -19.79
N ASP A 431 21.09 21.58 -19.07
CA ASP A 431 20.29 20.49 -19.61
C ASP A 431 19.33 20.97 -20.70
N ALA A 432 18.64 22.08 -20.46
CA ALA A 432 17.76 22.69 -21.45
C ALA A 432 18.52 23.10 -22.71
N THR A 433 19.73 23.65 -22.57
CA THR A 433 20.62 23.97 -23.71
C THR A 433 21.07 22.70 -24.42
N LEU A 434 21.38 21.65 -23.69
CA LEU A 434 21.75 20.35 -24.28
C LEU A 434 20.57 19.75 -25.09
N ILE A 435 19.35 19.81 -24.57
CA ILE A 435 18.14 19.40 -25.30
C ILE A 435 17.99 20.26 -26.58
N LEU A 436 18.08 21.57 -26.48
CA LEU A 436 18.00 22.46 -27.65
C LEU A 436 19.06 22.09 -28.69
N ASN A 437 20.31 21.87 -28.27
CA ASN A 437 21.42 21.51 -29.15
C ASN A 437 21.25 20.15 -29.84
N LEU A 438 20.57 19.20 -29.20
CA LEU A 438 20.19 17.93 -29.80
C LEU A 438 19.32 18.18 -31.06
N PHE A 439 18.32 19.05 -30.93
CA PHE A 439 17.44 19.41 -32.03
C PHE A 439 18.13 20.33 -33.08
N ALA A 440 19.03 21.21 -32.65
CA ALA A 440 19.81 22.02 -33.57
C ALA A 440 20.70 21.12 -34.46
N VAL A 441 21.40 20.13 -33.86
CA VAL A 441 22.19 19.16 -34.61
C VAL A 441 21.35 18.35 -35.59
N ALA A 442 20.15 17.89 -35.18
CA ALA A 442 19.23 17.16 -36.03
C ALA A 442 18.74 18.03 -37.24
N ALA A 443 18.63 19.34 -37.06
CA ALA A 443 18.26 20.28 -38.11
C ALA A 443 19.44 20.81 -38.93
N GLU A 444 20.67 20.33 -38.68
CA GLU A 444 21.93 20.86 -39.27
C GLU A 444 22.17 22.37 -38.96
N GLU A 445 21.65 22.85 -37.81
CA GLU A 445 21.82 24.21 -37.36
C GLU A 445 22.99 24.35 -36.35
N PRO A 446 23.55 25.55 -36.16
CA PRO A 446 24.64 25.75 -35.19
C PRO A 446 24.18 25.49 -33.76
N MET A 447 25.13 24.95 -32.98
CA MET A 447 24.92 24.74 -31.53
C MET A 447 24.87 26.09 -30.79
N HIS A 448 24.09 26.11 -29.70
CA HIS A 448 23.90 27.24 -28.83
C HIS A 448 24.79 27.15 -27.59
N ASP A 449 25.31 28.26 -27.12
CA ASP A 449 25.92 28.39 -25.80
C ASP A 449 24.84 28.32 -24.68
N VAL A 450 25.28 28.02 -23.48
CA VAL A 450 24.37 28.01 -22.32
C VAL A 450 23.80 29.38 -22.08
N CYS A 451 22.48 29.52 -22.20
CA CYS A 451 21.76 30.76 -22.04
C CYS A 451 21.01 30.81 -20.71
N ALA A 452 20.87 32.03 -20.15
CA ALA A 452 20.05 32.24 -18.98
C ALA A 452 18.56 32.02 -19.31
N ILE A 453 17.89 31.19 -18.50
CA ILE A 453 16.43 30.99 -18.58
C ILE A 453 15.77 31.94 -17.60
N PRO A 454 14.69 32.69 -17.99
CA PRO A 454 13.93 33.51 -17.06
C PRO A 454 13.40 32.67 -15.88
N GLY A 455 13.37 33.24 -14.67
CA GLY A 455 12.87 32.53 -13.48
C GLY A 455 11.35 32.32 -13.48
N LYS A 456 10.62 32.95 -14.42
CA LYS A 456 9.16 32.82 -14.59
C LYS A 456 8.80 32.98 -16.06
N ALA A 457 7.76 32.25 -16.47
CA ALA A 457 7.14 32.36 -17.77
C ALA A 457 5.64 32.71 -17.62
N PRO A 458 5.01 33.29 -18.64
CA PRO A 458 3.59 33.60 -18.57
C PRO A 458 2.73 32.35 -18.70
N VAL A 459 1.74 32.22 -17.82
CA VAL A 459 0.63 31.28 -17.98
C VAL A 459 -0.54 32.08 -18.57
N ALA A 460 -1.24 31.52 -19.56
CA ALA A 460 -2.40 32.20 -20.15
C ALA A 460 -3.45 32.54 -19.08
N ALA A 461 -4.00 33.75 -19.10
CA ALA A 461 -4.79 34.29 -18.00
C ALA A 461 -5.97 33.42 -17.57
N GLN A 462 -6.64 32.73 -18.53
CA GLN A 462 -7.74 31.84 -18.23
C GLN A 462 -7.34 30.57 -17.45
N PHE A 463 -6.06 30.19 -17.48
CA PHE A 463 -5.54 29.02 -16.79
C PHE A 463 -4.75 29.37 -15.51
N GLN A 464 -4.48 30.66 -15.26
CA GLN A 464 -3.66 31.08 -14.13
C GLN A 464 -4.42 30.93 -12.81
N ARG A 465 -3.81 30.20 -11.85
CA ARG A 465 -4.31 30.14 -10.49
C ARG A 465 -4.22 31.49 -9.78
N LEU A 466 -5.32 31.91 -9.19
CA LEU A 466 -5.41 33.12 -8.37
C LEU A 466 -5.64 32.83 -6.89
N SER A 467 -6.16 31.65 -6.57
CA SER A 467 -6.42 31.22 -5.19
C SER A 467 -5.15 30.90 -4.42
N THR A 468 -5.15 31.23 -3.15
CA THR A 468 -4.10 30.81 -2.20
C THR A 468 -4.23 29.33 -1.83
N TYR A 469 -3.13 28.73 -1.35
CA TYR A 469 -3.08 27.36 -0.87
C TYR A 469 -2.02 27.24 0.22
N LEU A 470 -2.06 26.21 1.03
CA LEU A 470 -1.13 25.89 2.11
C LEU A 470 -0.95 27.06 3.10
N THR A 471 -2.05 27.72 3.46
CA THR A 471 -2.04 28.88 4.35
C THR A 471 -1.93 28.52 5.82
N HIS A 472 -2.11 27.22 6.19
CA HIS A 472 -1.97 26.77 7.56
C HIS A 472 -0.52 26.92 8.06
N GLU A 473 -0.36 27.25 9.34
CA GLU A 473 0.94 27.55 9.96
C GLU A 473 1.99 26.43 9.80
N VAL A 474 1.60 25.17 9.69
CA VAL A 474 2.51 24.04 9.49
C VAL A 474 3.32 24.17 8.20
N PHE A 475 2.75 24.79 7.18
CA PHE A 475 3.40 25.03 5.90
C PHE A 475 4.17 26.36 5.85
N GLN A 476 4.24 27.10 6.97
CA GLN A 476 4.90 28.39 7.08
C GLN A 476 6.08 28.38 8.06
N LYS A 477 6.36 27.25 8.74
CA LYS A 477 7.29 27.21 9.87
C LYS A 477 8.56 26.41 9.67
N TYR A 478 8.53 25.32 8.94
CA TYR A 478 9.57 24.28 9.02
C TYR A 478 10.45 24.25 7.75
N HIS A 479 10.95 25.42 7.34
CA HIS A 479 11.71 25.57 6.09
C HIS A 479 13.23 25.41 6.24
N THR A 480 13.74 25.34 7.47
CA THR A 480 15.15 25.03 7.72
C THR A 480 15.31 23.54 8.05
N GLU A 481 16.47 22.97 7.72
CA GLU A 481 16.77 21.57 8.01
C GLU A 481 16.61 21.23 9.49
N THR A 482 17.09 22.13 10.37
CA THR A 482 16.99 21.96 11.82
C THR A 482 15.53 21.94 12.29
N GLU A 483 14.70 22.85 11.81
CA GLU A 483 13.29 22.93 12.22
C GLU A 483 12.52 21.72 11.68
N MET A 484 12.76 21.35 10.43
CA MET A 484 12.12 20.19 9.80
C MET A 484 12.49 18.89 10.52
N MET A 485 13.78 18.67 10.79
CA MET A 485 14.24 17.52 11.57
C MET A 485 13.56 17.47 12.94
N ARG A 486 13.50 18.60 13.67
CA ARG A 486 12.85 18.66 14.98
C ARG A 486 11.34 18.43 14.91
N TYR A 487 10.69 18.87 13.83
CA TYR A 487 9.28 18.59 13.58
C TYR A 487 9.05 17.08 13.39
N ILE A 488 9.82 16.44 12.50
CA ILE A 488 9.73 14.99 12.26
C ILE A 488 9.97 14.22 13.57
N LYS A 489 11.02 14.55 14.33
CA LYS A 489 11.33 13.89 15.62
C LYS A 489 10.27 14.10 16.69
N ARG A 490 9.58 15.25 16.69
CA ARG A 490 8.43 15.49 17.58
C ARG A 490 7.25 14.61 17.25
N LEU A 491 6.98 14.36 15.96
CA LEU A 491 5.94 13.43 15.53
C LEU A 491 6.31 11.99 15.89
N GLU A 492 7.53 11.58 15.60
CA GLU A 492 8.07 10.26 15.87
C GLU A 492 7.88 9.81 17.32
N ARG A 493 8.07 10.73 18.29
CA ARG A 493 7.91 10.44 19.73
C ARG A 493 6.48 10.09 20.14
N LYS A 494 5.50 10.29 19.28
CA LYS A 494 4.08 10.00 19.55
C LYS A 494 3.64 8.62 19.07
N ASP A 495 4.54 7.85 18.48
CA ASP A 495 4.22 6.63 17.73
C ASP A 495 5.00 5.43 18.26
N ILE A 496 4.33 4.27 18.32
CA ILE A 496 4.97 2.97 18.51
C ILE A 496 5.24 2.32 17.14
N SER A 497 6.42 1.73 17.01
CA SER A 497 6.88 0.94 15.86
C SER A 497 7.71 -0.25 16.35
N LEU A 498 8.17 -1.13 15.44
CA LEU A 498 9.09 -2.23 15.79
C LEU A 498 10.42 -1.76 16.40
N ALA A 499 10.76 -0.47 16.28
CA ALA A 499 11.93 0.08 16.96
C ALA A 499 11.75 0.24 18.49
N HIS A 500 10.53 0.06 19.00
CA HIS A 500 10.19 0.18 20.41
C HIS A 500 9.91 -1.16 21.08
N SER A 501 9.11 -2.01 20.45
CA SER A 501 8.66 -3.29 20.98
C SER A 501 8.13 -4.17 19.86
N MET A 502 7.88 -5.44 20.17
CA MET A 502 7.13 -6.34 19.29
C MET A 502 5.77 -5.76 18.93
N ILE A 503 5.35 -5.95 17.66
CA ILE A 503 4.01 -5.67 17.19
C ILE A 503 3.36 -7.00 16.81
N SER A 504 2.60 -7.59 17.71
CA SER A 504 2.08 -8.95 17.63
C SER A 504 0.73 -9.06 16.91
N LEU A 505 0.59 -8.38 15.77
CA LEU A 505 -0.66 -8.35 14.99
C LEU A 505 -0.94 -9.66 14.27
N GLY A 506 -1.94 -10.40 14.72
CA GLY A 506 -2.40 -11.62 14.04
C GLY A 506 -2.94 -11.38 12.64
N SER A 507 -2.60 -12.30 11.75
CA SER A 507 -2.75 -12.28 10.30
C SER A 507 -2.10 -11.08 9.60
N CYS A 508 -1.13 -10.44 10.27
CA CYS A 508 -0.30 -9.39 9.70
C CYS A 508 1.13 -9.50 10.22
N THR A 509 1.94 -10.28 9.55
CA THR A 509 3.34 -10.52 9.92
C THR A 509 4.13 -9.22 10.00
N MET A 510 4.49 -8.82 11.22
CA MET A 510 5.27 -7.61 11.52
C MET A 510 6.71 -7.99 11.89
N LYS A 511 7.45 -8.58 10.96
CA LYS A 511 8.87 -8.85 11.19
C LYS A 511 9.73 -7.63 10.92
N LEU A 512 10.87 -7.55 11.61
CA LEU A 512 11.82 -6.46 11.42
C LEU A 512 12.43 -6.52 10.01
N ASN A 513 12.53 -5.36 9.38
CA ASN A 513 13.26 -5.15 8.14
C ASN A 513 14.72 -4.85 8.48
N ALA A 514 15.64 -5.70 8.04
CA ALA A 514 17.05 -5.51 8.32
C ALA A 514 17.63 -4.30 7.58
N ALA A 515 18.60 -3.62 8.19
CA ALA A 515 19.25 -2.46 7.59
C ALA A 515 19.93 -2.80 6.24
N SER A 516 20.56 -3.98 6.14
CA SER A 516 21.20 -4.48 4.91
C SER A 516 20.21 -4.70 3.76
N GLU A 517 18.93 -4.98 4.06
CA GLU A 517 17.85 -5.08 3.07
C GLU A 517 17.41 -3.70 2.56
N MET A 518 17.43 -2.69 3.43
CA MET A 518 16.96 -1.33 3.13
C MET A 518 18.01 -0.47 2.40
N LEU A 519 19.29 -0.67 2.67
CA LEU A 519 20.39 0.15 2.12
C LEU A 519 20.41 0.28 0.60
N PRO A 520 20.07 -0.75 -0.22
CA PRO A 520 20.04 -0.61 -1.67
C PRO A 520 19.09 0.50 -2.16
N LEU A 521 18.01 0.79 -1.42
CA LEU A 521 17.01 1.78 -1.81
C LEU A 521 17.51 3.23 -1.77
N SER A 522 18.66 3.51 -1.15
CA SER A 522 19.31 4.83 -1.18
C SER A 522 20.31 5.00 -2.34
N ASN A 523 20.43 4.01 -3.24
CA ASN A 523 21.27 4.07 -4.41
C ASN A 523 20.51 4.65 -5.61
N ALA A 524 21.04 5.70 -6.22
CA ALA A 524 20.45 6.37 -7.37
C ALA A 524 20.07 5.42 -8.53
N ALA A 525 20.86 4.34 -8.75
CA ALA A 525 20.57 3.37 -9.79
C ALA A 525 19.30 2.53 -9.54
N TRP A 526 18.83 2.46 -8.29
CA TRP A 526 17.53 1.88 -7.94
C TRP A 526 16.41 2.95 -7.80
N MET A 527 16.78 4.18 -7.39
CA MET A 527 15.79 5.24 -7.10
C MET A 527 15.32 5.97 -8.37
N ASN A 528 16.27 6.33 -9.25
CA ASN A 528 16.04 7.37 -10.26
C ASN A 528 15.81 6.82 -11.66
N LEU A 529 15.50 5.54 -11.81
CA LEU A 529 15.20 4.97 -13.11
C LEU A 529 13.73 5.15 -13.46
N HIS A 530 13.47 5.69 -14.65
CA HIS A 530 12.10 5.84 -15.16
C HIS A 530 11.55 4.50 -15.66
N PRO A 531 10.26 4.15 -15.42
CA PRO A 531 9.72 2.84 -15.78
C PRO A 531 9.60 2.54 -17.28
N LEU A 532 9.63 3.58 -18.11
CA LEU A 532 9.46 3.46 -19.56
C LEU A 532 10.78 3.68 -20.33
N VAL A 533 11.95 3.60 -19.67
CA VAL A 533 13.24 3.62 -20.39
C VAL A 533 13.42 2.35 -21.22
N PRO A 534 14.26 2.39 -22.26
CA PRO A 534 14.66 1.18 -23.00
C PRO A 534 15.19 0.09 -22.06
N GLU A 535 14.87 -1.18 -22.35
CA GLU A 535 15.22 -2.33 -21.49
C GLU A 535 16.72 -2.43 -21.19
N ASP A 536 17.58 -2.08 -22.16
CA ASP A 536 19.04 -2.10 -21.99
C ASP A 536 19.55 -1.06 -20.97
N GLN A 537 18.74 -0.07 -20.61
CA GLN A 537 19.03 0.87 -19.53
C GLN A 537 18.59 0.35 -18.16
N ALA A 538 17.70 -0.63 -18.10
CA ALA A 538 17.17 -1.22 -16.89
C ALA A 538 17.67 -2.65 -16.62
N ALA A 539 18.82 -3.04 -17.18
CA ALA A 539 19.31 -4.43 -17.16
C ALA A 539 19.47 -4.97 -15.73
N GLY A 540 19.86 -4.13 -14.77
CA GLY A 540 19.95 -4.52 -13.36
C GLY A 540 18.59 -4.81 -12.74
N TYR A 541 17.58 -3.98 -13.02
CA TYR A 541 16.20 -4.24 -12.59
C TYR A 541 15.63 -5.50 -13.25
N GLN A 542 15.83 -5.67 -14.57
CA GLN A 542 15.33 -6.85 -15.27
C GLN A 542 15.94 -8.14 -14.71
N THR A 543 17.24 -8.13 -14.40
CA THR A 543 17.92 -9.27 -13.77
C THR A 543 17.36 -9.56 -12.37
N LEU A 544 17.16 -8.52 -11.55
CA LEU A 544 16.58 -8.66 -10.21
C LEU A 544 15.16 -9.22 -10.29
N ILE A 545 14.30 -8.66 -11.15
CA ILE A 545 12.91 -9.06 -11.35
C ILE A 545 12.82 -10.51 -11.80
N HIS A 546 13.68 -10.90 -12.77
CA HIS A 546 13.74 -12.29 -13.23
C HIS A 546 14.13 -13.24 -12.09
N ASN A 547 15.23 -12.95 -11.39
CA ASN A 547 15.73 -13.78 -10.30
C ASN A 547 14.72 -13.89 -9.15
N LEU A 548 14.09 -12.79 -8.76
CA LEU A 548 13.06 -12.79 -7.73
C LEU A 548 11.84 -13.62 -8.17
N SER A 549 11.43 -13.50 -9.43
CA SER A 549 10.33 -14.30 -9.97
C SER A 549 10.62 -15.81 -9.91
N GLU A 550 11.84 -16.23 -10.27
CA GLU A 550 12.26 -17.64 -10.18
C GLU A 550 12.32 -18.13 -8.71
N GLN A 551 12.77 -17.27 -7.80
CA GLN A 551 12.76 -17.58 -6.37
C GLN A 551 11.31 -17.75 -5.85
N LEU A 552 10.40 -16.86 -6.22
CA LEU A 552 9.00 -16.95 -5.80
C LEU A 552 8.29 -18.17 -6.41
N LYS A 553 8.56 -18.53 -7.67
CA LYS A 553 8.09 -19.80 -8.26
C LYS A 553 8.56 -21.00 -7.44
N THR A 554 9.83 -21.04 -7.07
CA THR A 554 10.41 -22.11 -6.26
C THR A 554 9.76 -22.21 -4.88
N ILE A 555 9.53 -21.06 -4.23
CA ILE A 555 8.92 -20.99 -2.89
C ILE A 555 7.47 -21.44 -2.93
N THR A 556 6.71 -21.02 -3.93
CA THR A 556 5.27 -21.28 -4.03
C THR A 556 4.93 -22.60 -4.74
N GLY A 557 5.87 -23.19 -5.48
CA GLY A 557 5.63 -24.38 -6.29
C GLY A 557 4.83 -24.11 -7.57
N PHE A 558 4.80 -22.86 -8.04
CA PHE A 558 4.04 -22.44 -9.22
C PHE A 558 4.92 -22.22 -10.45
N ALA A 559 4.27 -22.11 -11.62
CA ALA A 559 4.93 -21.96 -12.92
C ALA A 559 5.09 -20.51 -13.37
N GLY A 560 4.22 -19.60 -12.96
CA GLY A 560 4.22 -18.19 -13.35
C GLY A 560 4.10 -17.22 -12.19
N VAL A 561 4.70 -16.02 -12.35
CA VAL A 561 4.66 -14.93 -11.37
C VAL A 561 4.43 -13.60 -12.09
N SER A 562 3.59 -12.74 -11.53
CA SER A 562 3.52 -11.32 -11.88
C SER A 562 3.80 -10.47 -10.63
N LEU A 563 4.76 -9.55 -10.76
CA LEU A 563 5.12 -8.57 -9.72
C LEU A 563 4.34 -7.25 -9.87
N GLN A 564 3.43 -7.16 -10.82
CA GLN A 564 2.70 -5.92 -11.12
C GLN A 564 1.75 -5.46 -10.01
N PRO A 565 1.03 -6.34 -9.28
CA PRO A 565 0.12 -5.89 -8.22
C PRO A 565 0.86 -5.17 -7.08
N ASN A 566 0.46 -3.94 -6.76
CA ASN A 566 1.12 -3.05 -5.82
C ASN A 566 0.49 -3.03 -4.41
N SER A 567 -0.30 -4.06 -4.08
CA SER A 567 -0.78 -4.38 -2.74
C SER A 567 -1.31 -5.81 -2.67
N GLY A 568 -1.55 -6.34 -1.46
CA GLY A 568 -2.18 -7.66 -1.28
C GLY A 568 -3.55 -7.72 -1.92
N ALA A 569 -4.40 -6.74 -1.66
CA ALA A 569 -5.74 -6.65 -2.25
C ALA A 569 -5.69 -6.52 -3.79
N ALA A 570 -4.70 -5.82 -4.36
CA ALA A 570 -4.47 -5.80 -5.80
C ALA A 570 -4.06 -7.18 -6.33
N GLY A 571 -3.26 -7.94 -5.56
CA GLY A 571 -2.92 -9.33 -5.87
C GLY A 571 -4.16 -10.24 -5.86
N GLU A 572 -5.02 -10.12 -4.86
CA GLU A 572 -6.30 -10.85 -4.82
C GLU A 572 -7.14 -10.57 -6.06
N TYR A 573 -7.36 -9.30 -6.36
CA TYR A 573 -8.10 -8.88 -7.55
C TYR A 573 -7.48 -9.46 -8.83
N THR A 574 -6.16 -9.37 -8.95
CA THR A 574 -5.43 -9.85 -10.13
C THR A 574 -5.57 -11.35 -10.31
N GLY A 575 -5.44 -12.14 -9.23
CA GLY A 575 -5.62 -13.59 -9.28
C GLY A 575 -7.03 -13.98 -9.74
N LEU A 576 -8.04 -13.30 -9.25
CA LEU A 576 -9.43 -13.51 -9.69
C LEU A 576 -9.64 -13.10 -11.16
N ARG A 577 -8.98 -12.03 -11.63
CA ARG A 577 -9.00 -11.64 -13.04
C ARG A 577 -8.34 -12.69 -13.94
N VAL A 578 -7.22 -13.27 -13.49
CA VAL A 578 -6.55 -14.38 -14.20
C VAL A 578 -7.48 -15.59 -14.33
N ILE A 579 -8.13 -16.00 -13.24
CA ILE A 579 -9.13 -17.09 -13.24
C ILE A 579 -10.26 -16.77 -14.22
N ARG A 580 -10.78 -15.54 -14.21
CA ARG A 580 -11.86 -15.11 -15.12
C ARG A 580 -11.45 -15.22 -16.57
N SER A 581 -10.28 -14.68 -16.93
CA SER A 581 -9.77 -14.71 -18.29
C SER A 581 -9.54 -16.15 -18.79
N TYR A 582 -9.03 -17.02 -17.93
CA TYR A 582 -8.91 -18.46 -18.23
C TYR A 582 -10.27 -19.10 -18.51
N GLN A 583 -11.25 -18.91 -17.61
CA GLN A 583 -12.59 -19.48 -17.77
C GLN A 583 -13.31 -18.96 -19.01
N GLU A 584 -13.17 -17.68 -19.33
CA GLU A 584 -13.70 -17.09 -20.57
C GLU A 584 -13.04 -17.73 -21.80
N SER A 585 -11.74 -18.00 -21.77
CA SER A 585 -10.99 -18.61 -22.88
C SER A 585 -11.43 -20.04 -23.20
N ILE A 586 -11.93 -20.77 -22.22
CA ILE A 586 -12.44 -22.14 -22.39
C ILE A 586 -13.97 -22.22 -22.50
N GLY A 587 -14.64 -21.05 -22.73
CA GLY A 587 -16.09 -20.98 -22.91
C GLY A 587 -16.92 -21.11 -21.63
N GLN A 588 -16.29 -20.93 -20.44
CA GLN A 588 -16.94 -21.02 -19.14
C GLN A 588 -17.14 -19.65 -18.47
N GLY A 589 -17.32 -18.59 -19.23
CA GLY A 589 -17.52 -17.22 -18.71
C GLY A 589 -18.82 -17.03 -17.92
N ASN A 590 -19.71 -18.03 -17.87
CA ASN A 590 -20.90 -18.06 -17.02
C ASN A 590 -20.62 -18.35 -15.53
N ARG A 591 -19.39 -18.78 -15.18
CA ARG A 591 -18.99 -19.03 -13.79
C ARG A 591 -18.86 -17.70 -13.05
N ARG A 592 -19.71 -17.48 -12.05
CA ARG A 592 -19.86 -16.18 -11.36
C ARG A 592 -19.78 -16.27 -9.85
N LEU A 593 -19.82 -17.46 -9.26
CA LEU A 593 -19.80 -17.66 -7.82
C LEU A 593 -18.39 -17.94 -7.32
N VAL A 594 -18.05 -17.38 -6.15
CA VAL A 594 -16.81 -17.67 -5.45
C VAL A 594 -17.16 -18.11 -4.01
N LEU A 595 -16.79 -19.33 -3.65
CA LEU A 595 -16.90 -19.84 -2.28
C LEU A 595 -15.83 -19.19 -1.40
N ILE A 596 -16.22 -18.76 -0.20
CA ILE A 596 -15.32 -18.08 0.75
C ILE A 596 -15.65 -18.56 2.16
N PRO A 597 -14.71 -19.17 2.91
CA PRO A 597 -14.94 -19.54 4.29
C PRO A 597 -15.34 -18.36 5.18
N ALA A 598 -16.19 -18.60 6.17
CA ALA A 598 -16.66 -17.56 7.10
C ALA A 598 -15.50 -16.89 7.87
N SER A 599 -14.41 -17.63 8.09
CA SER A 599 -13.17 -17.16 8.73
C SER A 599 -12.36 -16.19 7.86
N ALA A 600 -12.60 -16.11 6.54
CA ALA A 600 -11.78 -15.33 5.62
C ALA A 600 -11.75 -13.84 5.96
N HIS A 601 -10.61 -13.21 5.72
CA HIS A 601 -10.45 -11.77 5.85
C HIS A 601 -11.46 -11.00 4.98
N GLY A 602 -11.90 -9.82 5.42
CA GLY A 602 -12.87 -8.99 4.70
C GLY A 602 -12.44 -8.56 3.29
N THR A 603 -11.13 -8.59 2.98
CA THR A 603 -10.61 -8.32 1.64
C THR A 603 -11.04 -9.36 0.61
N ASN A 604 -11.18 -10.65 0.99
CA ASN A 604 -11.52 -11.72 0.04
C ASN A 604 -12.91 -11.49 -0.61
N PRO A 605 -14.01 -11.34 0.15
CA PRO A 605 -15.30 -11.04 -0.47
C PRO A 605 -15.33 -9.68 -1.18
N ALA A 606 -14.58 -8.68 -0.71
CA ALA A 606 -14.46 -7.39 -1.38
C ALA A 606 -13.75 -7.51 -2.74
N SER A 607 -12.66 -8.28 -2.82
CA SER A 607 -11.95 -8.58 -4.07
C SER A 607 -12.81 -9.37 -5.05
N ALA A 608 -13.60 -10.33 -4.55
CA ALA A 608 -14.53 -11.11 -5.38
C ALA A 608 -15.56 -10.20 -6.06
N VAL A 609 -16.22 -9.32 -5.31
CA VAL A 609 -17.19 -8.35 -5.85
C VAL A 609 -16.52 -7.38 -6.83
N GLN A 610 -15.32 -6.89 -6.52
CA GLN A 610 -14.57 -5.99 -7.38
C GLN A 610 -14.21 -6.65 -8.73
N ALA A 611 -13.93 -7.97 -8.72
CA ALA A 611 -13.67 -8.76 -9.92
C ALA A 611 -14.94 -9.22 -10.66
N GLY A 612 -16.13 -8.81 -10.21
CA GLY A 612 -17.41 -9.12 -10.83
C GLY A 612 -17.97 -10.49 -10.45
N TYR A 613 -17.51 -11.07 -9.31
CA TYR A 613 -18.05 -12.32 -8.78
C TYR A 613 -19.04 -12.08 -7.63
N GLU A 614 -19.86 -13.08 -7.36
CA GLU A 614 -20.78 -13.14 -6.24
C GLU A 614 -20.16 -14.05 -5.15
N PRO A 615 -19.85 -13.51 -3.96
CA PRO A 615 -19.31 -14.32 -2.87
C PRO A 615 -20.40 -15.18 -2.23
N LEU A 616 -20.10 -16.46 -2.05
CA LEU A 616 -20.92 -17.44 -1.34
C LEU A 616 -20.16 -17.93 -0.11
N THR A 617 -20.68 -17.69 1.09
CA THR A 617 -20.00 -18.07 2.33
C THR A 617 -20.14 -19.57 2.59
N CYS A 618 -19.00 -20.21 2.92
CA CYS A 618 -18.91 -21.56 3.45
C CYS A 618 -18.76 -21.51 4.97
N ALA A 619 -19.43 -22.40 5.68
CA ALA A 619 -19.35 -22.50 7.14
C ALA A 619 -17.99 -23.00 7.61
N CYS A 620 -17.66 -22.71 8.88
CA CYS A 620 -16.59 -23.36 9.61
C CYS A 620 -17.19 -24.22 10.74
N ASP A 621 -16.51 -25.32 11.07
CA ASP A 621 -16.88 -26.20 12.19
C ASP A 621 -16.53 -25.57 13.56
N GLU A 622 -16.88 -26.25 14.64
CA GLU A 622 -16.59 -25.79 16.01
C GLU A 622 -15.09 -25.73 16.35
N ASN A 623 -14.24 -26.44 15.59
CA ASN A 623 -12.78 -26.45 15.74
C ASN A 623 -12.09 -25.38 14.89
N GLY A 624 -12.87 -24.63 14.09
CA GLY A 624 -12.38 -23.57 13.24
C GLY A 624 -11.90 -24.02 11.84
N ASN A 625 -12.12 -25.29 11.46
CA ASN A 625 -11.86 -25.77 10.11
C ASN A 625 -13.02 -25.44 9.18
N VAL A 626 -12.79 -25.55 7.87
CA VAL A 626 -13.86 -25.47 6.87
C VAL A 626 -14.80 -26.67 7.05
N ASP A 627 -16.10 -26.42 7.12
CA ASP A 627 -17.10 -27.47 7.14
C ASP A 627 -17.19 -28.16 5.77
N LEU A 628 -16.64 -29.39 5.68
CA LEU A 628 -16.58 -30.15 4.43
C LEU A 628 -17.96 -30.53 3.88
N GLU A 629 -18.94 -30.78 4.75
CA GLU A 629 -20.29 -31.14 4.30
C GLU A 629 -20.97 -29.94 3.64
N ASP A 630 -20.89 -28.75 4.27
CA ASP A 630 -21.38 -27.50 3.72
C ASP A 630 -20.65 -27.10 2.44
N LEU A 631 -19.31 -27.22 2.42
CA LEU A 631 -18.48 -26.96 1.23
C LEU A 631 -18.92 -27.84 0.07
N ARG A 632 -19.00 -29.16 0.27
CA ARG A 632 -19.37 -30.14 -0.76
C ARG A 632 -20.78 -29.87 -1.28
N ALA A 633 -21.75 -29.68 -0.38
CA ALA A 633 -23.13 -29.40 -0.76
C ALA A 633 -23.25 -28.12 -1.62
N LYS A 634 -22.55 -27.05 -1.26
CA LYS A 634 -22.56 -25.79 -2.01
C LYS A 634 -21.83 -25.90 -3.34
N ALA A 635 -20.68 -26.58 -3.37
CA ALA A 635 -19.91 -26.80 -4.59
C ALA A 635 -20.68 -27.62 -5.61
N GLU A 636 -21.34 -28.69 -5.19
CA GLU A 636 -22.18 -29.56 -6.05
C GLU A 636 -23.43 -28.84 -6.54
N ALA A 637 -24.11 -28.08 -5.67
CA ALA A 637 -25.33 -27.34 -6.03
C ALA A 637 -25.07 -26.24 -7.06
N HIS A 638 -23.86 -25.70 -7.09
CA HIS A 638 -23.47 -24.58 -7.98
C HIS A 638 -22.34 -24.93 -8.95
N LYS A 639 -22.09 -26.21 -9.22
CA LYS A 639 -20.91 -26.67 -9.94
C LYS A 639 -20.72 -26.03 -11.33
N ASP A 640 -21.82 -25.67 -12.01
CA ASP A 640 -21.77 -25.07 -13.35
C ASP A 640 -21.55 -23.54 -13.31
N GLU A 641 -21.75 -22.92 -12.14
CA GLU A 641 -21.60 -21.48 -11.91
C GLU A 641 -20.41 -21.15 -11.00
N LEU A 642 -19.83 -22.14 -10.33
CA LEU A 642 -18.74 -21.96 -9.38
C LEU A 642 -17.44 -21.64 -10.14
N ALA A 643 -16.88 -20.46 -9.91
CA ALA A 643 -15.63 -20.00 -10.50
C ALA A 643 -14.41 -20.42 -9.68
N ALA A 644 -14.47 -20.20 -8.37
CA ALA A 644 -13.34 -20.46 -7.48
C ALA A 644 -13.77 -20.67 -6.02
N LEU A 645 -12.87 -21.25 -5.25
CA LEU A 645 -12.78 -21.12 -3.79
C LEU A 645 -11.68 -20.11 -3.48
N MET A 646 -11.92 -19.15 -2.60
CA MET A 646 -10.88 -18.33 -1.98
C MET A 646 -10.65 -18.80 -0.55
N ILE A 647 -9.45 -19.29 -0.25
CA ILE A 647 -9.10 -19.82 1.07
C ILE A 647 -7.77 -19.25 1.56
N THR A 648 -7.71 -18.86 2.84
CA THR A 648 -6.48 -18.46 3.53
C THR A 648 -5.85 -19.71 4.15
N TYR A 649 -4.55 -19.91 3.95
CA TYR A 649 -3.87 -21.09 4.52
C TYR A 649 -2.44 -20.72 5.01
N PRO A 650 -2.03 -21.14 6.23
CA PRO A 650 -2.89 -21.64 7.30
C PRO A 650 -4.07 -20.70 7.56
N SER A 651 -5.16 -21.22 8.16
CA SER A 651 -6.38 -20.43 8.30
C SER A 651 -6.18 -19.24 9.25
N THR A 652 -7.03 -18.22 9.13
CA THR A 652 -7.06 -17.07 10.06
C THR A 652 -7.44 -17.46 11.50
N HIS A 653 -7.84 -18.71 11.73
CA HIS A 653 -7.99 -19.28 13.07
C HIS A 653 -6.66 -19.71 13.71
N GLY A 654 -5.54 -19.55 12.99
CA GLY A 654 -4.20 -19.93 13.45
C GLY A 654 -3.93 -21.43 13.40
N ILE A 655 -4.60 -22.16 12.53
CA ILE A 655 -4.48 -23.63 12.41
C ILE A 655 -4.22 -24.05 10.96
N PHE A 656 -3.54 -25.19 10.82
CA PHE A 656 -3.43 -25.90 9.54
C PHE A 656 -4.62 -26.85 9.41
N GLU A 657 -5.46 -26.63 8.40
CA GLU A 657 -6.56 -27.53 8.10
C GLU A 657 -6.04 -28.88 7.58
N GLU A 658 -6.43 -29.97 8.24
CA GLU A 658 -5.99 -31.34 7.90
C GLU A 658 -6.47 -31.75 6.51
N GLU A 659 -7.70 -31.38 6.17
CA GLU A 659 -8.42 -31.83 4.98
C GLU A 659 -8.21 -30.91 3.75
N ILE A 660 -7.20 -30.05 3.78
CA ILE A 660 -6.99 -29.03 2.73
C ILE A 660 -6.89 -29.63 1.32
N LYS A 661 -6.29 -30.83 1.16
CA LYS A 661 -6.23 -31.49 -0.14
C LYS A 661 -7.60 -31.94 -0.64
N GLU A 662 -8.43 -32.49 0.25
CA GLU A 662 -9.80 -32.86 -0.09
C GLU A 662 -10.64 -31.66 -0.45
N ILE A 663 -10.45 -30.53 0.25
CA ILE A 663 -11.07 -29.23 -0.09
C ILE A 663 -10.71 -28.87 -1.54
N CYS A 664 -9.43 -28.91 -1.91
CA CYS A 664 -9.00 -28.61 -3.27
C CYS A 664 -9.61 -29.58 -4.31
N GLU A 665 -9.63 -30.87 -4.02
CA GLU A 665 -10.20 -31.91 -4.90
C GLU A 665 -11.69 -31.72 -5.14
N ILE A 666 -12.47 -31.35 -4.13
CA ILE A 666 -13.90 -31.05 -4.26
C ILE A 666 -14.12 -29.88 -5.25
N ILE A 667 -13.34 -28.82 -5.13
CA ILE A 667 -13.44 -27.64 -5.99
C ILE A 667 -13.06 -27.97 -7.42
N HIS A 668 -11.94 -28.66 -7.64
CA HIS A 668 -11.48 -29.08 -8.95
C HIS A 668 -12.47 -30.05 -9.63
N ALA A 669 -13.09 -30.96 -8.88
CA ALA A 669 -14.13 -31.85 -9.42
C ALA A 669 -15.35 -31.10 -9.96
N CYS A 670 -15.60 -29.87 -9.52
CA CYS A 670 -16.62 -28.97 -10.04
C CYS A 670 -16.13 -28.12 -11.23
N GLY A 671 -14.87 -28.27 -11.66
CA GLY A 671 -14.25 -27.46 -12.72
C GLY A 671 -13.92 -26.03 -12.30
N ALA A 672 -13.93 -25.74 -11.01
CA ALA A 672 -13.57 -24.45 -10.42
C ALA A 672 -12.08 -24.41 -10.03
N GLN A 673 -11.55 -23.19 -9.77
CA GLN A 673 -10.15 -23.00 -9.41
C GLN A 673 -10.01 -22.78 -7.90
N VAL A 674 -8.84 -23.11 -7.34
CA VAL A 674 -8.51 -22.83 -5.95
C VAL A 674 -7.59 -21.61 -5.88
N TYR A 675 -8.11 -20.54 -5.32
CA TYR A 675 -7.36 -19.33 -5.00
C TYR A 675 -6.92 -19.40 -3.53
N MET A 676 -5.62 -19.37 -3.28
CA MET A 676 -5.07 -19.31 -1.93
C MET A 676 -4.64 -17.89 -1.58
N ASP A 677 -5.18 -17.36 -0.49
CA ASP A 677 -4.70 -16.14 0.13
C ASP A 677 -3.36 -16.42 0.83
N GLY A 678 -2.30 -15.82 0.31
CA GLY A 678 -0.93 -16.01 0.80
C GLY A 678 -0.53 -15.00 1.89
N ALA A 679 -1.47 -14.33 2.55
CA ALA A 679 -1.17 -13.46 3.69
C ALA A 679 -0.43 -14.21 4.80
N ASN A 680 -0.72 -15.50 4.98
CA ASN A 680 -0.16 -16.37 6.02
C ASN A 680 1.02 -17.24 5.54
N MET A 681 1.74 -16.83 4.49
CA MET A 681 2.93 -17.54 4.00
C MET A 681 4.03 -17.70 5.06
N ASN A 682 4.01 -16.87 6.12
CA ASN A 682 4.97 -17.01 7.23
C ASN A 682 4.88 -18.34 7.97
N GLY A 683 3.73 -19.03 7.85
CA GLY A 683 3.55 -20.42 8.32
C GLY A 683 3.92 -21.51 7.31
N GLN A 684 4.29 -21.16 6.06
CA GLN A 684 4.44 -22.14 4.98
C GLN A 684 5.86 -22.29 4.43
N VAL A 685 6.59 -21.16 4.23
CA VAL A 685 7.83 -21.12 3.45
C VAL A 685 8.84 -22.18 3.89
N GLY A 686 9.24 -23.06 2.95
CA GLY A 686 10.20 -24.13 3.18
C GLY A 686 9.67 -25.35 3.93
N LEU A 687 8.43 -25.34 4.41
CA LEU A 687 7.76 -26.45 5.08
C LEU A 687 6.63 -27.04 4.23
N THR A 688 5.86 -26.18 3.57
CA THR A 688 4.85 -26.52 2.57
C THR A 688 4.79 -25.40 1.53
N ASN A 689 3.92 -25.53 0.52
CA ASN A 689 3.67 -24.46 -0.44
C ASN A 689 2.31 -24.60 -1.13
N PRO A 690 1.76 -23.52 -1.72
CA PRO A 690 0.47 -23.52 -2.40
C PRO A 690 0.34 -24.55 -3.51
N GLY A 691 1.39 -24.75 -4.32
CA GLY A 691 1.38 -25.75 -5.40
C GLY A 691 1.28 -27.18 -4.88
N THR A 692 2.00 -27.55 -3.81
CA THR A 692 1.91 -28.88 -3.16
C THR A 692 0.55 -29.10 -2.51
N ILE A 693 -0.05 -28.03 -1.96
CA ILE A 693 -1.38 -28.09 -1.33
C ILE A 693 -2.47 -28.33 -2.38
N GLY A 694 -2.32 -27.81 -3.59
CA GLY A 694 -3.27 -27.97 -4.68
C GLY A 694 -3.98 -26.68 -5.08
N ALA A 695 -3.45 -25.53 -4.73
CA ALA A 695 -3.95 -24.24 -5.20
C ALA A 695 -3.55 -24.00 -6.68
N ASP A 696 -4.35 -23.19 -7.38
CA ASP A 696 -4.09 -22.78 -8.77
C ASP A 696 -3.52 -21.38 -8.84
N VAL A 697 -3.88 -20.52 -7.90
CA VAL A 697 -3.41 -19.13 -7.77
C VAL A 697 -3.13 -18.82 -6.32
N CYS A 698 -2.06 -18.09 -6.07
CA CYS A 698 -1.77 -17.52 -4.75
C CYS A 698 -1.24 -16.09 -4.91
N HIS A 699 -1.80 -15.12 -4.18
CA HIS A 699 -1.10 -13.86 -4.00
C HIS A 699 -0.16 -13.93 -2.80
N LEU A 700 0.89 -13.13 -2.83
CA LEU A 700 1.82 -12.96 -1.74
C LEU A 700 1.74 -11.53 -1.20
N ASN A 701 2.09 -11.35 0.07
CA ASN A 701 2.30 -10.04 0.66
C ASN A 701 3.79 -9.88 0.98
N LEU A 702 4.55 -9.21 0.11
CA LEU A 702 5.99 -9.06 0.33
C LEU A 702 6.29 -8.22 1.58
N HIS A 703 5.37 -7.34 1.95
CA HIS A 703 5.42 -6.53 3.17
C HIS A 703 5.01 -7.29 4.45
N LYS A 704 4.86 -8.61 4.38
CA LYS A 704 4.65 -9.53 5.52
C LYS A 704 5.80 -10.53 5.58
N THR A 705 5.64 -11.70 5.01
CA THR A 705 6.60 -12.82 5.07
C THR A 705 7.98 -12.48 4.51
N PHE A 706 8.06 -11.60 3.50
CA PHE A 706 9.29 -11.34 2.75
C PHE A 706 9.95 -9.99 3.07
N ALA A 707 9.74 -9.50 4.29
CA ALA A 707 10.47 -8.40 4.91
C ALA A 707 10.42 -7.03 4.21
N SER A 708 9.52 -6.78 3.24
CA SER A 708 9.28 -5.41 2.80
C SER A 708 8.59 -4.62 3.92
N PRO A 709 8.90 -3.33 4.12
CA PRO A 709 8.38 -2.58 5.26
C PRO A 709 6.89 -2.28 5.14
N HIS A 710 6.19 -2.23 6.29
CA HIS A 710 4.78 -1.83 6.36
C HIS A 710 4.56 -0.33 6.18
N GLY A 711 5.55 0.52 6.51
CA GLY A 711 5.56 1.96 6.24
C GLY A 711 4.37 2.75 6.78
N GLY A 712 3.75 2.29 7.88
CA GLY A 712 2.53 2.93 8.41
C GLY A 712 1.26 2.66 7.59
N GLY A 713 1.28 1.68 6.69
CA GLY A 713 0.19 1.32 5.79
C GLY A 713 0.57 1.42 4.30
N GLY A 714 1.76 1.02 3.99
CA GLY A 714 2.39 1.00 2.68
C GLY A 714 3.75 1.71 2.67
N PRO A 715 4.63 1.32 1.73
CA PRO A 715 4.34 0.69 0.44
C PRO A 715 4.05 -0.81 0.51
N GLY A 716 3.21 -1.29 -0.39
CA GLY A 716 2.89 -2.70 -0.56
C GLY A 716 3.31 -3.27 -1.90
N VAL A 717 3.55 -4.59 -1.93
CA VAL A 717 3.65 -5.39 -3.16
C VAL A 717 2.91 -6.70 -2.91
N GLY A 718 2.07 -7.07 -3.86
CA GLY A 718 1.24 -8.27 -3.79
C GLY A 718 1.37 -9.16 -5.03
N PRO A 719 2.54 -9.77 -5.28
CA PRO A 719 2.71 -10.64 -6.45
C PRO A 719 1.67 -11.74 -6.49
N ILE A 720 1.25 -12.12 -7.70
CA ILE A 720 0.52 -13.35 -7.89
C ILE A 720 1.40 -14.42 -8.48
N CYS A 721 1.23 -15.65 -7.97
CA CYS A 721 1.86 -16.85 -8.47
C CYS A 721 0.78 -17.80 -8.97
N VAL A 722 0.98 -18.44 -10.11
CA VAL A 722 -0.07 -19.22 -10.78
C VAL A 722 0.44 -20.55 -11.33
N ALA A 723 -0.46 -21.54 -11.37
CA ALA A 723 -0.24 -22.80 -12.03
C ALA A 723 -0.04 -22.65 -13.55
N GLU A 724 0.55 -23.63 -14.21
CA GLU A 724 0.98 -23.57 -15.61
C GLU A 724 -0.14 -23.16 -16.59
N HIS A 725 -1.34 -23.69 -16.42
CA HIS A 725 -2.47 -23.38 -17.30
C HIS A 725 -2.98 -21.93 -17.21
N LEU A 726 -2.61 -21.21 -16.15
CA LEU A 726 -2.99 -19.83 -15.91
C LEU A 726 -1.92 -18.81 -16.34
N VAL A 727 -0.70 -19.26 -16.64
CA VAL A 727 0.43 -18.40 -17.05
C VAL A 727 0.08 -17.47 -18.25
N PRO A 728 -0.63 -17.94 -19.30
CA PRO A 728 -0.99 -17.09 -20.42
C PRO A 728 -1.91 -15.91 -20.09
N PHE A 729 -2.52 -15.89 -18.90
CA PHE A 729 -3.50 -14.89 -18.46
C PHE A 729 -2.93 -13.90 -17.44
N LEU A 730 -1.64 -14.00 -17.12
CA LEU A 730 -0.96 -13.03 -16.26
C LEU A 730 -1.02 -11.61 -16.84
N PRO A 731 -1.02 -10.57 -15.97
CA PRO A 731 -1.05 -9.19 -16.43
C PRO A 731 0.06 -8.85 -17.41
N GLY A 732 -0.31 -8.21 -18.51
CA GLY A 732 0.59 -7.53 -19.42
C GLY A 732 0.75 -6.05 -19.04
N HIS A 733 1.33 -5.24 -19.95
CA HIS A 733 1.41 -3.80 -19.80
C HIS A 733 1.45 -3.12 -21.17
N VAL A 734 0.87 -1.94 -21.28
CA VAL A 734 0.80 -1.17 -22.53
C VAL A 734 2.19 -0.89 -23.13
N SER A 735 3.21 -0.68 -22.30
CA SER A 735 4.60 -0.47 -22.75
C SER A 735 5.22 -1.69 -23.44
N THR A 736 4.73 -2.90 -23.16
CA THR A 736 5.21 -4.14 -23.77
C THR A 736 4.33 -4.60 -24.94
N GLY A 737 3.27 -3.86 -25.25
CA GLY A 737 2.28 -4.23 -26.27
C GLY A 737 1.31 -5.34 -25.88
N ASN A 738 1.39 -5.86 -24.66
CA ASN A 738 0.44 -6.83 -24.11
C ASN A 738 -0.61 -6.09 -23.25
N LEU A 739 -1.82 -5.95 -23.76
CA LEU A 739 -2.91 -5.18 -23.12
C LEU A 739 -3.85 -6.04 -22.26
N GLN A 740 -3.33 -7.09 -21.61
CA GLN A 740 -4.14 -8.04 -20.88
C GLN A 740 -4.07 -7.80 -19.37
N ASN A 741 -5.21 -7.63 -18.72
CA ASN A 741 -5.35 -7.62 -17.25
C ASN A 741 -4.42 -6.64 -16.51
N GLU A 742 -4.07 -5.48 -17.07
CA GLU A 742 -3.24 -4.49 -16.40
C GLU A 742 -3.89 -4.02 -15.10
N VAL A 743 -3.10 -3.97 -14.01
CA VAL A 743 -3.59 -3.66 -12.66
C VAL A 743 -2.83 -2.54 -11.96
N SER A 744 -1.76 -2.02 -12.57
CA SER A 744 -1.02 -0.86 -12.07
C SER A 744 -0.50 0.01 -13.22
N ALA A 745 -0.16 1.26 -12.90
CA ALA A 745 0.36 2.22 -13.87
C ALA A 745 1.73 1.83 -14.42
N ALA A 746 2.56 1.15 -13.62
CA ALA A 746 3.90 0.72 -14.01
C ALA A 746 3.94 -0.79 -14.28
N PRO A 747 4.85 -1.26 -15.18
CA PRO A 747 4.93 -2.68 -15.55
C PRO A 747 5.15 -3.64 -14.37
N TYR A 748 5.83 -3.16 -13.32
CA TYR A 748 6.20 -3.95 -12.15
C TYR A 748 5.71 -3.32 -10.83
N GLY A 749 4.67 -2.48 -10.88
CA GLY A 749 4.05 -1.87 -9.71
C GLY A 749 5.04 -1.12 -8.82
N SER A 750 5.27 -1.61 -7.60
CA SER A 750 6.21 -1.02 -6.64
C SER A 750 7.64 -1.58 -6.83
N ALA A 751 8.20 -1.47 -8.02
CA ALA A 751 9.48 -2.08 -8.38
C ALA A 751 10.65 -1.66 -7.46
N GLY A 752 10.64 -0.41 -6.99
CA GLY A 752 11.71 0.17 -6.17
C GLY A 752 11.93 -0.52 -4.83
N ILE A 753 10.95 -1.26 -4.30
CA ILE A 753 11.12 -2.00 -3.03
C ILE A 753 11.38 -3.49 -3.22
N LEU A 754 11.41 -4.00 -4.45
CA LEU A 754 11.75 -5.40 -4.73
C LEU A 754 13.17 -5.80 -4.26
N PRO A 755 14.18 -4.90 -4.28
CA PRO A 755 15.50 -5.22 -3.73
C PRO A 755 15.49 -5.70 -2.28
N ILE A 756 14.53 -5.26 -1.46
CA ILE A 756 14.37 -5.69 -0.06
C ILE A 756 14.05 -7.18 0.02
N THR A 757 12.96 -7.60 -0.62
CA THR A 757 12.55 -9.01 -0.65
C THR A 757 13.60 -9.90 -1.31
N TYR A 758 14.20 -9.41 -2.40
CA TYR A 758 15.29 -10.12 -3.06
C TYR A 758 16.48 -10.34 -2.11
N GLY A 759 16.86 -9.31 -1.36
CA GLY A 759 17.91 -9.36 -0.34
C GLY A 759 17.59 -10.33 0.78
N TYR A 760 16.38 -10.26 1.32
CA TYR A 760 15.90 -11.20 2.35
C TYR A 760 16.05 -12.66 1.89
N ILE A 761 15.53 -13.00 0.71
CA ILE A 761 15.59 -14.37 0.18
C ILE A 761 17.04 -14.79 -0.07
N CYS A 762 17.87 -13.92 -0.68
CA CYS A 762 19.26 -14.23 -0.96
C CYS A 762 20.12 -14.42 0.30
N MET A 763 19.90 -13.62 1.33
CA MET A 763 20.67 -13.70 2.58
C MET A 763 20.19 -14.81 3.51
N MET A 764 18.89 -15.12 3.50
CA MET A 764 18.34 -16.25 4.27
C MET A 764 18.69 -17.61 3.61
N GLY A 765 18.61 -17.70 2.29
CA GLY A 765 18.74 -18.97 1.56
C GLY A 765 17.64 -19.99 1.94
N ALA A 766 17.70 -21.18 1.38
CA ALA A 766 16.69 -22.22 1.62
C ALA A 766 16.56 -22.62 3.09
N GLU A 767 17.71 -22.83 3.76
CA GLU A 767 17.75 -23.25 5.16
C GLU A 767 17.27 -22.16 6.10
N GLY A 768 17.71 -20.90 5.87
CA GLY A 768 17.30 -19.76 6.69
C GLY A 768 15.80 -19.49 6.60
N LEU A 769 15.22 -19.55 5.39
CA LEU A 769 13.79 -19.40 5.18
C LEU A 769 12.98 -20.49 5.89
N ARG A 770 13.40 -21.76 5.76
CA ARG A 770 12.76 -22.87 6.48
C ARG A 770 12.84 -22.68 7.99
N ARG A 771 14.01 -22.31 8.52
CA ARG A 771 14.22 -22.05 9.94
C ARG A 771 13.39 -20.87 10.44
N ALA A 772 13.21 -19.83 9.62
CA ALA A 772 12.34 -18.70 9.94
C ALA A 772 10.89 -19.15 10.18
N THR A 773 10.34 -19.95 9.26
CA THR A 773 8.98 -20.50 9.41
C THR A 773 8.86 -21.43 10.62
N GLN A 774 9.85 -22.31 10.85
CA GLN A 774 9.89 -23.16 12.03
C GLN A 774 9.90 -22.33 13.34
N THR A 775 10.67 -21.24 13.37
CA THR A 775 10.74 -20.35 14.54
C THR A 775 9.44 -19.55 14.72
N ALA A 776 8.78 -19.12 13.64
CA ALA A 776 7.48 -18.46 13.76
C ALA A 776 6.43 -19.40 14.41
N ILE A 777 6.39 -20.67 14.00
CA ILE A 777 5.53 -21.69 14.62
C ILE A 777 5.94 -21.97 16.08
N LEU A 778 7.25 -22.05 16.36
CA LEU A 778 7.77 -22.21 17.71
C LEU A 778 7.33 -21.08 18.64
N ASN A 779 7.50 -19.82 18.21
CA ASN A 779 7.18 -18.63 19.00
C ASN A 779 5.68 -18.56 19.31
N ALA A 780 4.81 -18.82 18.34
CA ALA A 780 3.36 -18.88 18.54
C ALA A 780 2.97 -19.96 19.55
N ASN A 781 3.52 -21.17 19.43
CA ASN A 781 3.25 -22.26 20.37
C ASN A 781 3.84 -22.01 21.76
N TYR A 782 4.98 -21.32 21.86
CA TYR A 782 5.54 -20.89 23.13
C TYR A 782 4.63 -19.91 23.87
N LEU A 783 4.17 -18.85 23.20
CA LEU A 783 3.20 -17.91 23.76
C LEU A 783 1.88 -18.60 24.13
N ALA A 784 1.38 -19.52 23.27
CA ALA A 784 0.18 -20.30 23.57
C ALA A 784 0.34 -21.15 24.82
N ALA A 785 1.51 -21.76 25.04
CA ALA A 785 1.81 -22.55 26.23
C ALA A 785 1.96 -21.70 27.50
N CYS A 786 2.43 -20.45 27.37
CA CYS A 786 2.57 -19.52 28.47
C CYS A 786 1.24 -18.89 28.89
N LEU A 787 0.38 -18.55 27.93
CA LEU A 787 -0.84 -17.76 28.16
C LEU A 787 -2.13 -18.57 28.29
N LYS A 788 -2.13 -19.87 27.96
CA LYS A 788 -3.33 -20.74 27.95
C LYS A 788 -4.11 -20.75 29.26
N ASP A 789 -3.42 -20.67 30.39
CA ASP A 789 -4.05 -20.77 31.71
C ASP A 789 -4.60 -19.40 32.17
N ALA A 790 -4.06 -18.30 31.62
CA ALA A 790 -4.48 -16.95 31.93
C ALA A 790 -5.65 -16.47 31.08
N TYR A 791 -5.63 -16.81 29.76
CA TYR A 791 -6.64 -16.33 28.80
C TYR A 791 -7.39 -17.47 28.11
N GLY A 792 -6.77 -18.64 27.90
CA GLY A 792 -7.26 -19.70 27.01
C GLY A 792 -6.86 -19.44 25.55
N VAL A 793 -6.76 -20.51 24.77
CA VAL A 793 -6.52 -20.46 23.32
C VAL A 793 -7.74 -21.05 22.62
N VAL A 794 -8.39 -20.26 21.75
CA VAL A 794 -9.71 -20.61 21.18
C VAL A 794 -9.62 -21.79 20.23
N TYR A 795 -8.68 -21.77 19.28
CA TYR A 795 -8.50 -22.83 18.29
C TYR A 795 -7.13 -23.45 18.38
N ARG A 796 -7.09 -24.76 18.15
CA ARG A 796 -5.86 -25.58 18.09
C ARG A 796 -6.05 -26.67 17.04
N GLY A 797 -4.96 -27.01 16.35
CA GLY A 797 -4.96 -28.17 15.45
C GLY A 797 -5.19 -29.48 16.20
N LYS A 798 -5.41 -30.55 15.47
CA LYS A 798 -5.72 -31.90 15.96
C LYS A 798 -4.81 -32.40 17.09
N ASN A 799 -3.54 -32.02 17.07
CA ASN A 799 -2.56 -32.41 18.07
C ASN A 799 -2.39 -31.38 19.21
N GLY A 800 -3.25 -30.37 19.28
CA GLY A 800 -3.24 -29.35 20.33
C GLY A 800 -2.25 -28.19 20.12
N PHE A 801 -1.64 -28.07 18.94
CA PHE A 801 -0.73 -26.99 18.58
C PHE A 801 -1.41 -25.95 17.68
N VAL A 802 -0.82 -24.76 17.64
CA VAL A 802 -1.22 -23.66 16.75
C VAL A 802 -0.22 -23.53 15.59
N GLY A 803 -0.59 -22.83 14.54
CA GLY A 803 0.30 -22.44 13.45
C GLY A 803 1.31 -21.38 13.89
N HIS A 804 1.51 -20.37 13.05
CA HIS A 804 2.41 -19.23 13.32
C HIS A 804 1.71 -18.08 14.08
N GLU A 805 0.43 -18.22 14.37
CA GLU A 805 -0.43 -17.27 15.10
C GLU A 805 -1.45 -17.99 15.96
N MET A 806 -2.07 -17.30 16.90
CA MET A 806 -3.07 -17.86 17.82
C MET A 806 -4.14 -16.86 18.20
N ILE A 807 -5.29 -17.35 18.68
CA ILE A 807 -6.40 -16.53 19.18
C ILE A 807 -6.59 -16.77 20.67
N LEU A 808 -6.46 -15.69 21.48
CA LEU A 808 -6.73 -15.71 22.91
C LEU A 808 -8.19 -15.38 23.19
N GLU A 809 -8.77 -16.10 24.16
CA GLU A 809 -10.15 -15.92 24.60
C GLU A 809 -10.29 -14.75 25.58
N CYS A 810 -11.18 -13.81 25.28
CA CYS A 810 -11.48 -12.68 26.18
C CYS A 810 -12.98 -12.57 26.55
N ARG A 811 -13.87 -13.35 25.94
CA ARG A 811 -15.33 -13.29 26.18
C ARG A 811 -15.69 -13.66 27.62
N LYS A 812 -15.07 -14.72 28.16
CA LYS A 812 -15.24 -15.13 29.54
C LYS A 812 -14.80 -14.04 30.53
N ILE A 813 -13.66 -13.42 30.24
CA ILE A 813 -13.13 -12.31 31.02
C ILE A 813 -14.15 -11.16 31.05
N HIS A 814 -14.69 -10.83 29.88
CA HIS A 814 -15.73 -9.78 29.78
C HIS A 814 -17.00 -10.12 30.57
N GLU A 815 -17.48 -11.36 30.50
CA GLU A 815 -18.66 -11.80 31.24
C GLU A 815 -18.46 -11.71 32.77
N GLU A 816 -17.28 -12.05 33.29
CA GLU A 816 -16.97 -12.11 34.72
C GLU A 816 -16.58 -10.74 35.30
N SER A 817 -15.77 -9.95 34.58
CA SER A 817 -15.18 -8.71 35.06
C SER A 817 -15.82 -7.43 34.48
N GLY A 818 -16.44 -7.52 33.31
CA GLY A 818 -16.85 -6.38 32.49
C GLY A 818 -15.73 -5.81 31.61
N ILE A 819 -14.51 -6.34 31.69
CA ILE A 819 -13.34 -5.88 30.91
C ILE A 819 -13.34 -6.53 29.54
N SER A 820 -13.36 -5.70 28.50
CA SER A 820 -13.35 -6.15 27.10
C SER A 820 -11.92 -6.32 26.56
N GLU A 821 -11.79 -7.02 25.42
CA GLU A 821 -10.54 -7.09 24.65
C GLU A 821 -10.04 -5.69 24.24
N ASN A 822 -10.94 -4.71 24.07
CA ASN A 822 -10.56 -3.33 23.81
C ASN A 822 -9.91 -2.67 25.03
N ASP A 823 -10.39 -2.94 26.26
CA ASP A 823 -9.78 -2.42 27.49
C ASP A 823 -8.39 -3.01 27.71
N ILE A 824 -8.23 -4.32 27.44
CA ILE A 824 -6.91 -5.00 27.44
C ILE A 824 -5.98 -4.33 26.42
N SER A 825 -6.45 -4.07 25.22
CA SER A 825 -5.71 -3.37 24.17
C SER A 825 -5.25 -1.98 24.61
N LYS A 826 -6.12 -1.19 25.21
CA LYS A 826 -5.77 0.14 25.71
C LYS A 826 -4.75 0.08 26.87
N ARG A 827 -4.87 -0.93 27.71
CA ARG A 827 -3.90 -1.12 28.81
C ARG A 827 -2.53 -1.54 28.28
N LEU A 828 -2.43 -2.37 27.23
CA LEU A 828 -1.17 -2.73 26.55
C LEU A 828 -0.39 -1.48 26.07
N MET A 829 -1.08 -0.43 25.65
CA MET A 829 -0.42 0.84 25.27
C MET A 829 0.31 1.48 26.45
N ASP A 830 -0.21 1.42 27.67
CA ASP A 830 0.46 1.91 28.88
C ASP A 830 1.75 1.13 29.19
N TYR A 831 1.79 -0.15 28.78
CA TYR A 831 2.98 -1.00 28.84
C TYR A 831 3.95 -0.80 27.67
N GLY A 832 3.63 0.08 26.72
CA GLY A 832 4.49 0.38 25.57
C GLY A 832 4.35 -0.61 24.41
N TYR A 833 3.25 -1.36 24.33
CA TYR A 833 2.96 -2.28 23.26
C TYR A 833 1.87 -1.78 22.31
N HIS A 834 2.08 -2.02 21.03
CA HIS A 834 0.98 -2.04 20.08
C HIS A 834 0.16 -3.31 20.33
N ALA A 835 -1.13 -3.16 20.60
CA ALA A 835 -1.96 -4.31 20.89
C ALA A 835 -2.13 -5.27 19.71
N PRO A 836 -2.37 -6.58 19.96
CA PRO A 836 -2.75 -7.55 18.94
C PRO A 836 -4.03 -7.16 18.18
N THR A 837 -4.36 -7.92 17.14
CA THR A 837 -5.60 -7.72 16.38
C THR A 837 -6.81 -8.06 17.25
N LEU A 838 -7.78 -7.12 17.28
CA LEU A 838 -8.97 -7.17 18.11
C LEU A 838 -10.15 -7.79 17.37
N SER A 839 -10.90 -8.69 18.03
CA SER A 839 -12.20 -9.18 17.57
C SER A 839 -12.19 -9.70 16.12
N PHE A 840 -11.11 -10.31 15.69
CA PHE A 840 -10.96 -10.89 14.35
C PHE A 840 -10.17 -12.22 14.42
N PRO A 841 -10.58 -13.24 13.68
CA PRO A 841 -11.87 -13.41 12.98
C PRO A 841 -13.04 -13.66 13.94
N VAL A 842 -12.76 -13.85 15.23
CA VAL A 842 -13.73 -14.14 16.29
C VAL A 842 -13.95 -12.92 17.16
N HIS A 843 -15.20 -12.53 17.36
CA HIS A 843 -15.54 -11.40 18.23
C HIS A 843 -15.15 -11.67 19.70
N GLY A 844 -14.68 -10.64 20.41
CA GLY A 844 -14.30 -10.74 21.82
C GLY A 844 -12.99 -11.50 22.05
N THR A 845 -12.06 -11.45 21.12
CA THR A 845 -10.77 -12.17 21.19
C THR A 845 -9.59 -11.27 20.82
N LEU A 846 -8.39 -11.73 21.13
CA LEU A 846 -7.12 -11.14 20.70
C LEU A 846 -6.38 -12.14 19.82
N MET A 847 -6.01 -11.72 18.61
CA MET A 847 -5.24 -12.54 17.69
C MET A 847 -3.78 -12.10 17.67
N ILE A 848 -2.88 -13.02 17.96
CA ILE A 848 -1.45 -12.77 18.19
C ILE A 848 -0.61 -13.55 17.16
N GLU A 849 0.28 -12.84 16.48
CA GLU A 849 1.32 -13.38 15.62
C GLU A 849 2.69 -12.86 16.07
N PRO A 850 3.48 -13.62 16.84
CA PRO A 850 4.88 -13.33 17.06
C PRO A 850 5.68 -13.79 15.85
N THR A 851 6.52 -12.93 15.30
CA THR A 851 7.35 -13.30 14.15
C THR A 851 8.61 -14.06 14.59
N GLU A 852 9.30 -14.67 13.64
CA GLU A 852 10.60 -15.30 13.88
C GLU A 852 11.70 -14.34 14.29
N SER A 853 11.51 -13.03 14.06
CA SER A 853 12.53 -12.02 14.38
C SER A 853 12.56 -11.62 15.86
N GLU A 854 11.56 -12.00 16.64
CA GLU A 854 11.49 -11.66 18.06
C GLU A 854 12.38 -12.57 18.91
N SER A 855 13.04 -11.95 19.90
CA SER A 855 13.87 -12.68 20.86
C SER A 855 13.05 -13.33 21.98
N LEU A 856 13.58 -14.36 22.62
CA LEU A 856 12.92 -14.97 23.78
C LEU A 856 12.68 -13.95 24.90
N ALA A 857 13.61 -13.04 25.11
CA ALA A 857 13.48 -11.99 26.13
C ALA A 857 12.29 -11.06 25.84
N GLU A 858 12.03 -10.72 24.58
CA GLU A 858 10.86 -9.91 24.21
C GLU A 858 9.55 -10.70 24.32
N LEU A 859 9.56 -11.98 23.92
CA LEU A 859 8.41 -12.88 24.11
C LEU A 859 8.06 -13.03 25.59
N ASP A 860 9.06 -13.24 26.45
CA ASP A 860 8.88 -13.35 27.91
C ASP A 860 8.35 -12.04 28.50
N ASN A 861 8.89 -10.89 28.07
CA ASN A 861 8.38 -9.59 28.52
C ASN A 861 6.91 -9.39 28.12
N PHE A 862 6.54 -9.78 26.90
CA PHE A 862 5.13 -9.72 26.47
C PHE A 862 4.24 -10.67 27.28
N VAL A 863 4.71 -11.87 27.61
CA VAL A 863 4.01 -12.81 28.51
C VAL A 863 3.81 -12.20 29.89
N ASP A 864 4.86 -11.59 30.47
CA ASP A 864 4.80 -10.93 31.78
C ASP A 864 3.78 -9.79 31.79
N VAL A 865 3.75 -8.97 30.73
CA VAL A 865 2.77 -7.91 30.55
C VAL A 865 1.34 -8.47 30.50
N MET A 866 1.11 -9.49 29.70
CA MET A 866 -0.22 -10.11 29.55
C MET A 866 -0.68 -10.75 30.89
N VAL A 867 0.22 -11.42 31.61
CA VAL A 867 -0.08 -12.01 32.93
C VAL A 867 -0.39 -10.92 33.96
N HIS A 868 0.37 -9.82 33.99
CA HIS A 868 0.09 -8.66 34.86
C HIS A 868 -1.27 -8.02 34.58
N ILE A 869 -1.63 -7.85 33.31
CA ILE A 869 -2.97 -7.37 32.93
C ILE A 869 -4.04 -8.35 33.41
N ARG A 870 -3.80 -9.67 33.34
CA ARG A 870 -4.73 -10.67 33.87
C ARG A 870 -4.87 -10.60 35.40
N GLU A 871 -3.79 -10.27 36.11
CA GLU A 871 -3.82 -10.02 37.57
C GLU A 871 -4.63 -8.74 37.91
N GLU A 872 -4.47 -7.66 37.15
CA GLU A 872 -5.28 -6.44 37.26
C GLU A 872 -6.78 -6.74 37.04
N ILE A 873 -7.12 -7.61 36.09
CA ILE A 873 -8.48 -8.09 35.86
C ILE A 873 -8.99 -8.91 37.07
N ALA A 874 -8.19 -9.79 37.64
CA ALA A 874 -8.55 -10.60 38.81
C ALA A 874 -8.84 -9.75 40.08
N GLU A 875 -8.20 -8.59 40.20
CA GLU A 875 -8.54 -7.65 41.27
C GLU A 875 -9.97 -7.12 41.14
N ILE A 876 -10.46 -6.94 39.89
CA ILE A 876 -11.84 -6.52 39.62
C ILE A 876 -12.81 -7.68 39.87
N GLU A 877 -12.52 -8.89 39.36
CA GLU A 877 -13.33 -10.10 39.56
C GLU A 877 -13.55 -10.43 41.04
N THR A 878 -12.51 -10.21 41.87
CA THR A 878 -12.57 -10.45 43.31
C THR A 878 -13.16 -9.28 44.13
N GLY A 879 -13.56 -8.19 43.47
CA GLY A 879 -14.14 -7.01 44.12
C GLY A 879 -13.16 -6.17 44.92
N LYS A 880 -11.84 -6.34 44.71
CA LYS A 880 -10.82 -5.46 45.36
C LYS A 880 -10.79 -4.08 44.73
N VAL A 881 -11.14 -3.98 43.46
CA VAL A 881 -11.10 -2.77 42.64
C VAL A 881 -12.47 -2.54 42.02
N ASP A 882 -12.86 -1.27 41.90
CA ASP A 882 -14.12 -0.86 41.31
C ASP A 882 -14.22 -1.26 39.83
N LYS A 883 -15.40 -1.71 39.39
CA LYS A 883 -15.61 -2.15 38.00
C LYS A 883 -15.63 -1.00 36.99
N GLU A 884 -16.05 0.20 37.40
CA GLU A 884 -16.25 1.35 36.52
C GLU A 884 -15.07 2.34 36.58
N ASP A 885 -14.30 2.36 37.68
CA ASP A 885 -13.12 3.22 37.82
C ASP A 885 -11.88 2.40 38.20
N ASN A 886 -11.19 1.90 37.24
CA ASN A 886 -9.99 1.09 37.38
C ASN A 886 -8.98 1.36 36.27
N VAL A 887 -7.78 0.80 36.43
CA VAL A 887 -6.64 1.04 35.53
C VAL A 887 -6.85 0.55 34.10
N LEU A 888 -7.72 -0.43 33.87
CA LEU A 888 -8.03 -0.96 32.53
C LEU A 888 -9.08 -0.09 31.81
N VAL A 889 -10.17 0.24 32.49
CA VAL A 889 -11.23 1.07 31.90
C VAL A 889 -10.72 2.47 31.57
N ASN A 890 -9.82 3.00 32.37
CA ASN A 890 -9.25 4.33 32.18
C ASN A 890 -8.05 4.37 31.21
N ALA A 891 -7.43 3.23 30.90
CA ALA A 891 -6.32 3.16 29.96
C ALA A 891 -6.74 3.62 28.53
N PRO A 892 -5.83 4.18 27.76
CA PRO A 892 -4.46 4.50 28.11
C PRO A 892 -4.36 5.79 28.91
N HIS A 893 -3.32 5.87 29.78
CA HIS A 893 -3.08 7.03 30.65
C HIS A 893 -2.08 7.99 29.98
N PRO A 894 -2.52 9.14 29.48
CA PRO A 894 -1.62 10.09 28.84
C PRO A 894 -0.70 10.82 29.83
N GLU A 895 0.43 11.31 29.32
CA GLU A 895 1.42 12.03 30.12
C GLU A 895 0.80 13.17 30.96
N TYR A 896 -0.04 14.00 30.32
CA TYR A 896 -0.66 15.16 31.01
C TYR A 896 -1.58 14.78 32.17
N GLU A 897 -2.21 13.59 32.13
CA GLU A 897 -3.01 13.08 33.23
C GLU A 897 -2.13 12.60 34.40
N ILE A 898 -1.06 11.86 34.08
CA ILE A 898 -0.13 11.32 35.09
C ILE A 898 0.61 12.43 35.82
N VAL A 899 1.06 13.47 35.13
CA VAL A 899 1.84 14.58 35.72
C VAL A 899 0.97 15.73 36.26
N GLY A 900 -0.32 15.73 35.91
CA GLY A 900 -1.27 16.77 36.33
C GLY A 900 -1.45 16.82 37.83
N ASP A 901 -1.83 18.01 38.38
CA ASP A 901 -2.03 18.19 39.81
C ASP A 901 -3.21 17.39 40.35
N ALA A 902 -4.29 17.27 39.58
CA ALA A 902 -5.49 16.52 39.94
C ALA A 902 -5.36 15.05 39.55
N TRP A 903 -5.52 14.16 40.53
CA TRP A 903 -5.64 12.72 40.33
C TRP A 903 -6.85 12.21 41.10
N THR A 904 -7.90 11.83 40.40
CA THR A 904 -9.18 11.47 41.02
C THR A 904 -9.45 9.96 41.05
N HIS A 905 -8.58 9.16 40.46
CA HIS A 905 -8.74 7.72 40.41
C HIS A 905 -8.41 7.04 41.75
N PRO A 906 -9.09 5.91 42.07
CA PRO A 906 -8.87 5.16 43.30
C PRO A 906 -7.56 4.37 43.34
N TYR A 907 -6.76 4.41 42.30
CA TYR A 907 -5.44 3.76 42.19
C TYR A 907 -4.33 4.79 42.02
N GLY A 908 -3.08 4.39 42.36
CA GLY A 908 -1.94 5.32 42.33
C GLY A 908 -1.40 5.57 40.93
N ARG A 909 -0.88 6.77 40.65
CA ARG A 909 -0.19 7.16 39.42
C ARG A 909 0.92 6.17 39.01
N ALA A 910 1.65 5.62 39.98
CA ALA A 910 2.70 4.64 39.74
C ALA A 910 2.14 3.33 39.10
N LYS A 911 0.97 2.86 39.53
CA LYS A 911 0.29 1.71 38.94
C LYS A 911 -0.14 2.00 37.50
N ALA A 912 -0.63 3.22 37.22
CA ALA A 912 -1.00 3.65 35.89
C ALA A 912 0.22 3.74 34.95
N ALA A 913 1.28 4.45 35.35
CA ALA A 913 2.42 4.80 34.52
C ALA A 913 3.52 3.73 34.47
N TYR A 914 3.79 3.05 35.57
CA TYR A 914 4.91 2.13 35.79
C TYR A 914 4.47 0.81 36.43
N PRO A 915 3.59 0.05 35.75
CA PRO A 915 3.00 -1.17 36.31
C PRO A 915 4.04 -2.26 36.65
N ILE A 916 5.09 -2.38 35.83
CA ILE A 916 6.21 -3.32 36.01
C ILE A 916 7.56 -2.63 35.78
N GLN A 917 8.66 -3.31 36.13
CA GLN A 917 10.00 -2.75 36.07
C GLN A 917 10.45 -2.45 34.63
N SER A 918 10.18 -3.34 33.68
CA SER A 918 10.56 -3.14 32.27
C SER A 918 9.93 -1.88 31.65
N VAL A 919 8.69 -1.56 32.05
CA VAL A 919 8.03 -0.31 31.63
C VAL A 919 8.69 0.90 32.27
N ARG A 920 9.15 0.79 33.53
CA ARG A 920 9.87 1.88 34.20
C ARG A 920 11.20 2.18 33.51
N ASP A 921 11.89 1.15 33.06
CA ASP A 921 13.21 1.26 32.43
C ASP A 921 13.11 1.80 30.97
N ASN A 922 11.98 1.57 30.30
CA ASN A 922 11.78 1.97 28.91
C ASN A 922 10.37 2.54 28.66
N LYS A 923 9.99 3.59 29.40
CA LYS A 923 8.65 4.18 29.31
C LYS A 923 8.38 4.89 28.00
N PHE A 924 7.36 4.42 27.31
CA PHE A 924 6.70 5.18 26.24
C PHE A 924 5.56 6.02 26.82
N TRP A 925 5.57 7.33 26.59
CA TRP A 925 4.56 8.26 27.10
C TRP A 925 3.44 8.45 26.08
N ILE A 926 2.23 8.02 26.45
CA ILE A 926 1.03 8.21 25.63
C ILE A 926 0.66 9.71 25.59
N ASN A 927 0.30 10.22 24.42
CA ASN A 927 0.02 11.64 24.23
C ASN A 927 -1.47 12.00 24.33
N VAL A 928 -2.37 11.05 24.15
CA VAL A 928 -3.82 11.25 24.18
C VAL A 928 -4.50 10.11 24.93
N ALA A 929 -5.60 10.40 25.59
CA ALA A 929 -6.46 9.40 26.21
C ALA A 929 -7.36 8.72 25.14
N ARG A 930 -8.30 7.88 25.55
CA ARG A 930 -9.29 7.25 24.65
C ARG A 930 -9.93 8.28 23.74
N ILE A 931 -9.90 8.02 22.46
CA ILE A 931 -10.40 8.93 21.43
C ILE A 931 -11.91 8.77 21.27
N ASP A 932 -12.63 9.88 21.20
CA ASP A 932 -14.06 9.90 20.84
C ASP A 932 -14.23 9.68 19.33
N ASN A 933 -14.38 8.41 18.96
CA ASN A 933 -14.59 8.02 17.57
C ASN A 933 -15.93 8.52 17.01
N THR A 934 -16.97 8.60 17.84
CA THR A 934 -18.30 9.05 17.44
C THR A 934 -18.30 10.52 17.07
N LEU A 935 -17.65 11.36 17.85
CA LEU A 935 -17.50 12.78 17.57
C LEU A 935 -16.78 13.01 16.24
N GLY A 936 -15.65 12.33 16.03
CA GLY A 936 -14.85 12.46 14.82
C GLY A 936 -15.58 12.01 13.55
N ASP A 937 -16.47 11.01 13.64
CA ASP A 937 -17.28 10.57 12.50
C ASP A 937 -18.51 11.47 12.24
N ARG A 938 -19.09 12.04 13.29
CA ARG A 938 -20.21 13.00 13.16
C ARG A 938 -19.77 14.34 12.56
N LYS A 939 -18.62 14.84 13.00
CA LYS A 939 -18.00 16.08 12.52
C LYS A 939 -16.66 15.76 11.85
N LEU A 940 -16.74 15.30 10.59
CA LEU A 940 -15.52 15.00 9.82
C LEU A 940 -14.76 16.29 9.54
N LEU A 941 -13.53 16.35 10.03
CA LEU A 941 -12.58 17.45 9.84
C LEU A 941 -11.30 16.87 9.22
N PRO A 942 -11.21 16.78 7.88
CA PRO A 942 -10.16 16.01 7.21
C PRO A 942 -8.95 16.85 6.77
N THR A 943 -8.84 18.08 7.26
CA THR A 943 -7.73 18.99 6.95
C THR A 943 -7.24 19.70 8.21
N ARG A 944 -6.08 20.34 8.11
CA ARG A 944 -5.47 21.15 9.20
C ARG A 944 -6.33 22.38 9.57
N TYR A 945 -7.23 22.81 8.72
CA TYR A 945 -8.12 23.94 8.98
C TYR A 945 -9.33 23.60 9.85
N GLY A 946 -9.52 22.32 10.14
CA GLY A 946 -10.66 21.87 10.94
C GLY A 946 -10.57 22.32 12.40
N SER A 947 -11.70 22.76 12.98
CA SER A 947 -11.83 23.08 14.40
C SER A 947 -13.12 22.54 15.00
N PHE A 948 -13.16 22.37 16.34
CA PHE A 948 -14.34 21.98 17.10
C PHE A 948 -15.00 23.17 17.81
N GLU A 949 -14.72 24.39 17.40
CA GLU A 949 -15.42 25.58 17.90
C GLU A 949 -16.89 25.61 17.47
#